data_b5fbe9a6769bceaa8eb1093f704c870f
#
_entry.id   b5fbe9a6769bceaa8eb1093f704c870f
#
_cell.length_a   1.000
_cell.length_b   1.000
_cell.length_c   1.000
_cell.angle_alpha   90.00
_cell.angle_beta   90.00
_cell.angle_gamma   90.00
#
_symmetry.space_group_name_H-M   'P 1'
#
loop_
_entity.id
_entity.type
_entity.pdbx_description
1 polymer ?
#
loop_
_entity_poly.entity_id
_entity_poly.type
_entity_poly.pdbx_seq_one_letter_code
_entity_poly.pdbx_strand_id
1 'polypeptide(L)'
;MSDSFTLSAEARPPAEIARALESGSSEIDSYLGGRIYANSDPAYLARQRKRLAQTAKLHAERVGDKPSFLVRAPGRLNAFLEYLDMCAGDHMSTTIDGDIPVALSPRDDDILSVANVNPLFPTSELSIKAEFGAFASAPWEKHAAEHEDNWDNRSLIYPHCGRPQGNWLNYVLSPYIRTLWDDPAFDMRGADITFGPATAPFRAGTSSSSAIVVLSFLAMYLCNRDRLPEWSIQQVCKLLGEAEWYVGTHGGANDQMTILRNPVNSVVYNRHSKADLDATPLPFLKGIHVVLANSLWEVNKTLGGNQSFNMRKGWMQMGDELMKLIIQAVREAQTCHAELDSAPTPPCHPELDSAPTAPRHPELDSGPTAPRQDDTSPGWLGRLISDKFGFTAGGELPLLENNPDLWEKIEANYFKFGSLHEGILGISDEAIRELLLLLPVKITPKEAGRIFGKDAKTIERIYTRPRRDIGGYHIRTTARFFHKENIIGRELERIFLEAESRVSSGELAPDSPEYDGYRVAVGKMVDELQDILCFDFRVSNPQLDLLLRIARRGPGYLGGKLTGAGKGGCVSLLVRESESAAMCEYLDREYYGKPEYFEFYKQVLEDERRFNDPGTIEFESAEERLGILNAALASVQDQRRVITFSRGACAIELP
;
A
#
# COMPACT_ATOMS: atom_id res chain seq x y z
N MET A 1 -9.72 4.56 23.89
CA MET A 1 -8.48 4.37 24.68
C MET A 1 -7.35 4.21 23.70
N SER A 2 -6.34 5.07 23.72
CA SER A 2 -5.17 4.90 22.85
C SER A 2 -4.41 3.68 23.37
N ASP A 3 -4.47 2.58 22.64
CA ASP A 3 -3.69 1.38 22.98
C ASP A 3 -2.20 1.73 22.82
N SER A 4 -1.52 1.88 23.95
CA SER A 4 -0.09 2.09 24.01
C SER A 4 0.63 0.92 23.34
N PHE A 5 1.57 1.20 22.45
CA PHE A 5 2.38 0.14 21.84
C PHE A 5 3.29 -0.48 22.90
N THR A 6 3.12 -1.75 23.15
CA THR A 6 3.97 -2.52 24.07
C THR A 6 4.38 -3.82 23.40
N LEU A 7 5.67 -4.15 23.53
CA LEU A 7 6.22 -5.44 23.12
C LEU A 7 6.84 -6.10 24.35
N SER A 8 6.15 -7.11 24.88
CA SER A 8 6.73 -7.96 25.91
C SER A 8 7.80 -8.84 25.28
N ALA A 9 8.99 -8.80 25.82
CA ALA A 9 10.09 -9.69 25.43
C ALA A 9 11.12 -9.74 26.53
N GLU A 10 11.58 -10.93 26.87
CA GLU A 10 12.65 -11.19 27.80
C GLU A 10 13.95 -11.53 27.04
N ALA A 11 15.03 -10.85 27.39
CA ALA A 11 16.33 -11.13 26.81
C ALA A 11 16.93 -12.37 27.46
N ARG A 12 17.41 -13.32 26.65
CA ARG A 12 18.08 -14.57 27.08
C ARG A 12 19.36 -14.80 26.27
N PRO A 13 20.34 -15.52 26.79
CA PRO A 13 21.49 -15.95 25.98
C PRO A 13 21.01 -16.68 24.71
N PRO A 14 21.54 -16.33 23.50
CA PRO A 14 21.04 -16.88 22.27
C PRO A 14 21.25 -18.41 22.16
N ALA A 15 22.28 -18.95 22.82
CA ALA A 15 22.49 -20.39 22.93
C ALA A 15 21.38 -21.10 23.72
N GLU A 16 20.76 -20.44 24.72
CA GLU A 16 19.62 -20.99 25.46
C GLU A 16 18.36 -20.98 24.59
N ILE A 17 18.11 -19.90 23.86
CA ILE A 17 17.01 -19.80 22.91
C ILE A 17 17.09 -20.95 21.88
N ALA A 18 18.29 -21.19 21.32
CA ALA A 18 18.51 -22.23 20.35
C ALA A 18 18.24 -23.63 20.94
N ARG A 19 18.77 -23.92 22.14
CA ARG A 19 18.55 -25.20 22.84
C ARG A 19 17.08 -25.46 23.15
N ALA A 20 16.36 -24.45 23.61
CA ALA A 20 14.93 -24.56 23.88
C ALA A 20 14.14 -24.93 22.61
N LEU A 21 14.39 -24.24 21.50
CA LEU A 21 13.75 -24.54 20.21
C LEU A 21 14.09 -25.95 19.69
N GLU A 22 15.32 -26.42 19.90
CA GLU A 22 15.76 -27.75 19.48
C GLU A 22 15.22 -28.89 20.36
N SER A 23 14.83 -28.58 21.60
CA SER A 23 14.22 -29.60 22.49
C SER A 23 12.97 -30.23 21.91
N GLY A 24 12.21 -29.44 21.12
CA GLY A 24 11.00 -29.96 20.45
C GLY A 24 9.89 -30.34 21.43
N SER A 25 9.80 -29.63 22.57
CA SER A 25 8.73 -29.89 23.54
C SER A 25 7.35 -29.65 22.92
N SER A 26 6.36 -30.41 23.36
CA SER A 26 4.96 -30.24 22.91
C SER A 26 4.41 -28.86 23.24
N GLU A 27 4.95 -28.22 24.29
CA GLU A 27 4.59 -26.88 24.71
C GLU A 27 5.05 -25.82 23.66
N ILE A 28 6.30 -25.95 23.18
CA ILE A 28 6.84 -25.09 22.10
C ILE A 28 6.05 -25.30 20.81
N ASP A 29 5.76 -26.56 20.44
CA ASP A 29 4.99 -26.85 19.23
C ASP A 29 3.55 -26.29 19.34
N SER A 30 2.92 -26.40 20.49
CA SER A 30 1.60 -25.80 20.75
C SER A 30 1.64 -24.28 20.66
N TYR A 31 2.69 -23.64 21.22
CA TYR A 31 2.88 -22.19 21.14
C TYR A 31 3.09 -21.74 19.69
N LEU A 32 4.03 -22.34 18.98
CA LEU A 32 4.31 -21.97 17.59
C LEU A 32 3.12 -22.25 16.67
N GLY A 33 2.49 -23.41 16.80
CA GLY A 33 1.36 -23.80 15.97
C GLY A 33 0.12 -22.97 16.21
N GLY A 34 -0.26 -22.79 17.47
CA GLY A 34 -1.51 -22.13 17.84
C GLY A 34 -1.41 -20.60 17.88
N ARG A 35 -0.28 -20.06 18.34
CA ARG A 35 -0.15 -18.60 18.57
C ARG A 35 0.63 -17.84 17.51
N ILE A 36 1.42 -18.55 16.69
CA ILE A 36 2.30 -17.90 15.71
C ILE A 36 1.88 -18.23 14.27
N TYR A 37 1.83 -19.53 13.90
CA TYR A 37 1.74 -19.93 12.49
C TYR A 37 0.36 -20.41 12.03
N ALA A 38 -0.60 -20.61 12.94
CA ALA A 38 -1.89 -21.22 12.61
C ALA A 38 -1.75 -22.58 11.88
N ASN A 39 -0.76 -23.38 12.27
CA ASN A 39 -0.43 -24.63 11.62
C ASN A 39 0.03 -25.67 12.65
N SER A 40 -0.66 -26.79 12.71
CA SER A 40 -0.37 -27.88 13.68
C SER A 40 0.36 -29.06 13.04
N ASP A 41 0.73 -28.98 11.75
CA ASP A 41 1.50 -30.07 11.12
C ASP A 41 2.87 -30.21 11.80
N PRO A 42 3.18 -31.41 12.38
CA PRO A 42 4.44 -31.61 13.09
C PRO A 42 5.69 -31.43 12.22
N ALA A 43 5.63 -31.78 10.94
CA ALA A 43 6.74 -31.58 10.01
C ALA A 43 6.97 -30.12 9.69
N TYR A 44 5.88 -29.34 9.57
CA TYR A 44 5.95 -27.88 9.42
C TYR A 44 6.58 -27.25 10.67
N LEU A 45 6.09 -27.56 11.87
CA LEU A 45 6.60 -27.01 13.12
C LEU A 45 8.08 -27.37 13.37
N ALA A 46 8.49 -28.58 13.05
CA ALA A 46 9.89 -28.99 13.13
C ALA A 46 10.80 -28.14 12.22
N ARG A 47 10.35 -27.83 11.00
CA ARG A 47 11.08 -26.92 10.09
C ARG A 47 11.17 -25.50 10.68
N GLN A 48 10.09 -24.98 11.27
CA GLN A 48 10.10 -23.65 11.87
C GLN A 48 11.05 -23.57 13.08
N ARG A 49 10.98 -24.56 13.99
CA ARG A 49 11.91 -24.64 15.13
C ARG A 49 13.37 -24.66 14.70
N LYS A 50 13.69 -25.51 13.71
CA LYS A 50 15.05 -25.60 13.16
C LYS A 50 15.55 -24.25 12.64
N ARG A 51 14.73 -23.53 11.91
CA ARG A 51 15.03 -22.23 11.32
C ARG A 51 15.23 -21.15 12.38
N LEU A 52 14.35 -21.08 13.36
CA LEU A 52 14.44 -20.15 14.49
C LEU A 52 15.68 -20.46 15.36
N ALA A 53 15.96 -21.74 15.66
CA ALA A 53 17.16 -22.16 16.39
C ALA A 53 18.43 -21.81 15.62
N GLN A 54 18.46 -22.00 14.31
CA GLN A 54 19.58 -21.59 13.45
C GLN A 54 19.85 -20.09 13.55
N THR A 55 18.80 -19.26 13.55
CA THR A 55 18.94 -17.80 13.70
C THR A 55 19.62 -17.45 15.03
N ALA A 56 19.18 -18.06 16.13
CA ALA A 56 19.77 -17.84 17.45
C ALA A 56 21.23 -18.33 17.52
N LYS A 57 21.57 -19.47 16.91
CA LYS A 57 22.95 -20.00 16.86
C LYS A 57 23.88 -19.07 16.08
N LEU A 58 23.49 -18.64 14.91
CA LEU A 58 24.28 -17.68 14.12
C LEU A 58 24.50 -16.37 14.87
N HIS A 59 23.54 -15.94 15.67
CA HIS A 59 23.70 -14.77 16.51
C HIS A 59 24.67 -15.04 17.66
N ALA A 60 24.57 -16.20 18.33
CA ALA A 60 25.50 -16.61 19.39
C ALA A 60 26.96 -16.65 18.91
N GLU A 61 27.21 -17.12 17.68
CA GLU A 61 28.54 -17.13 17.06
C GLU A 61 29.15 -15.71 16.94
N ARG A 62 28.29 -14.69 16.80
CA ARG A 62 28.73 -13.27 16.67
C ARG A 62 28.89 -12.57 18.00
N VAL A 63 27.98 -12.79 18.96
CA VAL A 63 27.89 -11.98 20.18
C VAL A 63 28.16 -12.78 21.46
N GLY A 64 28.36 -14.11 21.37
CA GLY A 64 28.53 -15.00 22.53
C GLY A 64 27.23 -15.09 23.34
N ASP A 65 27.36 -15.06 24.66
CA ASP A 65 26.24 -15.18 25.61
C ASP A 65 25.55 -13.84 25.94
N LYS A 66 25.78 -12.82 25.14
CA LYS A 66 25.13 -11.51 25.31
C LYS A 66 23.61 -11.66 25.30
N PRO A 67 22.87 -11.08 26.29
CA PRO A 67 21.42 -11.16 26.31
C PRO A 67 20.81 -10.68 24.99
N SER A 68 19.96 -11.50 24.42
CA SER A 68 19.42 -11.35 23.06
C SER A 68 17.93 -11.60 23.03
N PHE A 69 17.27 -11.00 22.06
CA PHE A 69 15.87 -11.24 21.73
C PHE A 69 15.78 -12.01 20.42
N LEU A 70 14.81 -12.91 20.30
CA LEU A 70 14.42 -13.51 19.03
C LEU A 70 13.09 -12.92 18.61
N VAL A 71 13.06 -12.26 17.48
CA VAL A 71 11.85 -11.63 16.91
C VAL A 71 11.58 -12.16 15.50
N ARG A 72 10.36 -12.01 15.06
CA ARG A 72 9.97 -12.32 13.67
C ARG A 72 9.01 -11.29 13.11
N ALA A 73 9.06 -11.06 11.80
CA ALA A 73 8.01 -10.36 11.08
C ALA A 73 7.57 -11.20 9.87
N PRO A 74 6.26 -11.42 9.71
CA PRO A 74 5.71 -12.11 8.55
C PRO A 74 5.73 -11.22 7.31
N GLY A 75 5.61 -11.84 6.13
CA GLY A 75 5.09 -11.14 4.97
C GLY A 75 3.61 -10.82 5.16
N ARG A 76 3.10 -9.85 4.38
CA ARG A 76 1.66 -9.58 4.34
C ARG A 76 1.10 -9.90 2.96
N LEU A 77 -0.17 -10.24 2.96
CA LEU A 77 -0.99 -10.40 1.78
C LEU A 77 -2.09 -9.33 1.79
N ASN A 78 -2.17 -8.50 0.77
CA ASN A 78 -3.38 -7.75 0.52
C ASN A 78 -4.42 -8.75 -0.07
N ALA A 79 -5.17 -9.37 0.84
CA ALA A 79 -6.06 -10.46 0.47
C ALA A 79 -7.16 -9.99 -0.49
N PHE A 80 -7.60 -8.74 -0.33
CA PHE A 80 -8.69 -8.16 -1.10
C PHE A 80 -8.35 -6.78 -1.67
N LEU A 81 -8.26 -5.73 -0.86
CA LEU A 81 -8.11 -4.34 -1.30
C LEU A 81 -6.63 -3.95 -1.48
N GLU A 82 -6.36 -3.10 -2.47
CA GLU A 82 -5.00 -2.63 -2.79
C GLU A 82 -4.94 -1.11 -2.86
N TYR A 83 -3.82 -0.50 -2.47
CA TYR A 83 -3.48 0.93 -2.67
C TYR A 83 -4.35 1.97 -1.96
N LEU A 84 -5.44 1.60 -1.32
CA LEU A 84 -6.40 2.57 -0.78
C LEU A 84 -5.81 3.43 0.35
N ASP A 85 -4.87 2.91 1.12
CA ASP A 85 -4.18 3.60 2.22
C ASP A 85 -3.46 4.89 1.78
N MET A 86 -3.03 4.97 0.53
CA MET A 86 -2.37 6.17 -0.01
C MET A 86 -3.29 7.39 -0.07
N CYS A 87 -4.61 7.16 -0.11
CA CYS A 87 -5.64 8.18 -0.14
C CYS A 87 -6.64 8.04 1.00
N ALA A 88 -6.19 7.53 2.14
CA ALA A 88 -6.99 7.31 3.34
C ALA A 88 -8.24 6.45 3.09
N GLY A 89 -8.14 5.48 2.19
CA GLY A 89 -9.15 4.46 1.95
C GLY A 89 -8.92 3.22 2.81
N ASP A 90 -9.98 2.47 3.01
CA ASP A 90 -9.96 1.27 3.83
C ASP A 90 -9.15 0.13 3.16
N HIS A 91 -8.54 -0.71 3.96
CA HIS A 91 -7.76 -1.86 3.51
C HIS A 91 -8.22 -3.16 4.13
N MET A 92 -8.07 -4.26 3.39
CA MET A 92 -8.36 -5.59 3.91
C MET A 92 -7.18 -6.52 3.59
N SER A 93 -6.40 -6.84 4.61
CA SER A 93 -5.13 -7.54 4.47
C SER A 93 -4.91 -8.56 5.60
N THR A 94 -3.96 -9.47 5.40
CA THR A 94 -3.57 -10.47 6.39
C THR A 94 -2.08 -10.73 6.35
N THR A 95 -1.55 -11.38 7.38
CA THR A 95 -0.17 -11.87 7.41
C THR A 95 -0.11 -13.34 6.99
N ILE A 96 0.97 -13.71 6.33
CA ILE A 96 1.22 -15.07 5.87
C ILE A 96 2.17 -15.82 6.82
N ASP A 97 2.21 -17.12 6.75
CA ASP A 97 3.13 -17.98 7.51
C ASP A 97 4.60 -17.84 7.11
N GLY A 98 4.86 -17.27 5.93
CA GLY A 98 6.20 -16.89 5.51
C GLY A 98 6.70 -15.66 6.26
N ASP A 99 7.86 -15.76 6.90
CA ASP A 99 8.41 -14.70 7.73
C ASP A 99 9.94 -14.57 7.65
N ILE A 100 10.44 -13.56 8.32
CA ILE A 100 11.87 -13.26 8.48
C ILE A 100 12.16 -13.30 9.98
N PRO A 101 12.92 -14.28 10.50
CA PRO A 101 13.38 -14.28 11.89
C PRO A 101 14.64 -13.46 12.06
N VAL A 102 14.76 -12.79 13.20
CA VAL A 102 15.92 -11.97 13.58
C VAL A 102 16.27 -12.23 15.04
N ALA A 103 17.54 -12.46 15.32
CA ALA A 103 18.07 -12.38 16.66
C ALA A 103 18.82 -11.05 16.82
N LEU A 104 18.66 -10.41 17.97
CA LEU A 104 19.25 -9.10 18.22
C LEU A 104 19.69 -8.91 19.67
N SER A 105 20.74 -8.10 19.86
CA SER A 105 21.27 -7.72 21.18
C SER A 105 21.50 -6.20 21.27
N PRO A 106 21.20 -5.57 22.40
CA PRO A 106 21.51 -4.15 22.61
C PRO A 106 23.02 -3.87 22.58
N ARG A 107 23.40 -2.68 22.12
CA ARG A 107 24.75 -2.12 22.19
C ARG A 107 24.74 -0.87 23.06
N ASP A 108 25.91 -0.49 23.57
CA ASP A 108 26.08 0.74 24.35
C ASP A 108 26.54 1.93 23.48
N ASP A 109 26.87 1.67 22.20
CA ASP A 109 27.21 2.65 21.17
C ASP A 109 26.07 2.86 20.18
N ASP A 110 26.28 3.69 19.16
CA ASP A 110 25.32 3.99 18.10
C ASP A 110 25.52 3.12 16.83
N ILE A 111 26.18 1.98 16.94
CA ILE A 111 26.50 1.12 15.80
C ILE A 111 25.39 0.08 15.57
N LEU A 112 24.90 -0.01 14.36
CA LEU A 112 24.16 -1.15 13.86
C LEU A 112 25.13 -2.12 13.20
N SER A 113 25.36 -3.27 13.85
CA SER A 113 26.14 -4.37 13.29
C SER A 113 25.17 -5.41 12.73
N VAL A 114 25.02 -5.45 11.42
CA VAL A 114 23.97 -6.21 10.73
C VAL A 114 24.57 -7.35 9.94
N ALA A 115 24.09 -8.58 10.16
CA ALA A 115 24.45 -9.75 9.38
C ALA A 115 23.20 -10.47 8.85
N ASN A 116 23.34 -11.16 7.73
CA ASN A 116 22.28 -11.93 7.11
C ASN A 116 22.84 -13.32 6.71
N VAL A 117 22.05 -14.35 6.93
CA VAL A 117 22.40 -15.72 6.48
C VAL A 117 22.44 -15.83 4.96
N ASN A 118 21.69 -15.00 4.25
CA ASN A 118 21.71 -14.97 2.80
C ASN A 118 22.95 -14.17 2.31
N PRO A 119 23.86 -14.81 1.55
CA PRO A 119 25.10 -14.16 1.11
C PRO A 119 24.91 -12.96 0.17
N LEU A 120 23.74 -12.78 -0.42
CA LEU A 120 23.38 -11.58 -1.17
C LEU A 120 23.35 -10.31 -0.31
N PHE A 121 23.31 -10.46 1.02
CA PHE A 121 23.24 -9.36 1.98
C PHE A 121 24.47 -9.40 2.90
N PRO A 122 25.59 -8.78 2.51
CA PRO A 122 26.84 -8.85 3.27
C PRO A 122 26.70 -8.23 4.67
N THR A 123 27.51 -8.75 5.61
CA THR A 123 27.63 -8.18 6.94
C THR A 123 28.15 -6.74 6.87
N SER A 124 27.54 -5.83 7.60
CA SER A 124 27.80 -4.40 7.55
C SER A 124 27.72 -3.76 8.94
N GLU A 125 28.48 -2.71 9.14
CA GLU A 125 28.42 -1.85 10.32
C GLU A 125 28.10 -0.41 9.90
N LEU A 126 27.14 0.22 10.59
CA LEU A 126 26.62 1.54 10.27
C LEU A 126 26.51 2.36 11.57
N SER A 127 27.08 3.57 11.59
CA SER A 127 26.83 4.52 12.68
C SER A 127 25.53 5.26 12.44
N ILE A 128 24.57 5.13 13.33
CA ILE A 128 23.27 5.80 13.26
C ILE A 128 23.45 7.32 13.25
N LYS A 129 24.33 7.84 14.12
CA LYS A 129 24.62 9.29 14.22
C LYS A 129 25.26 9.84 12.96
N ALA A 130 26.21 9.10 12.37
CA ALA A 130 26.85 9.51 11.12
C ALA A 130 25.87 9.52 9.94
N GLU A 131 25.04 8.49 9.83
CA GLU A 131 24.01 8.39 8.80
C GLU A 131 22.94 9.50 8.93
N PHE A 132 22.47 9.75 10.15
CA PHE A 132 21.53 10.83 10.39
C PHE A 132 22.17 12.21 10.15
N GLY A 133 23.40 12.43 10.59
CA GLY A 133 24.12 13.69 10.33
C GLY A 133 24.30 13.97 8.84
N ALA A 134 24.64 12.96 8.05
CA ALA A 134 24.74 13.07 6.61
C ALA A 134 23.36 13.36 5.96
N PHE A 135 22.31 12.68 6.42
CA PHE A 135 20.93 12.92 5.96
C PHE A 135 20.46 14.34 6.31
N ALA A 136 20.64 14.77 7.56
CA ALA A 136 20.22 16.09 8.03
C ALA A 136 20.95 17.24 7.35
N SER A 137 22.24 17.04 6.99
CA SER A 137 23.09 18.02 6.33
C SER A 137 23.10 17.93 4.80
N ALA A 138 22.35 17.00 4.21
CA ALA A 138 22.29 16.83 2.75
C ALA A 138 21.95 18.15 2.06
N PRO A 139 22.73 18.59 1.05
CA PRO A 139 22.45 19.82 0.32
C PRO A 139 21.14 19.70 -0.45
N TRP A 140 20.35 20.76 -0.41
CA TRP A 140 19.12 20.87 -1.20
C TRP A 140 19.43 21.49 -2.56
N GLU A 141 18.90 20.89 -3.63
CA GLU A 141 18.83 21.65 -4.88
C GLU A 141 17.86 22.81 -4.69
N LYS A 142 18.30 24.00 -5.11
CA LYS A 142 17.55 25.27 -4.99
C LYS A 142 16.09 25.24 -5.49
N HIS A 143 15.70 24.19 -6.19
CA HIS A 143 14.37 24.00 -6.77
C HIS A 143 13.42 23.13 -5.92
N ALA A 144 13.88 22.61 -4.78
CA ALA A 144 13.01 21.96 -3.77
C ALA A 144 12.43 22.97 -2.76
N ALA A 145 12.61 24.26 -3.01
CA ALA A 145 12.65 25.36 -2.06
C ALA A 145 11.30 25.76 -1.40
N GLU A 146 10.17 25.15 -1.67
CA GLU A 146 8.94 25.51 -0.96
C GLU A 146 8.74 24.74 0.37
N HIS A 147 9.52 23.68 0.62
CA HIS A 147 9.44 22.87 1.84
C HIS A 147 10.80 22.26 2.18
N GLU A 148 11.77 23.09 2.54
CA GLU A 148 13.16 22.65 2.86
C GLU A 148 13.24 21.63 3.99
N ASP A 149 12.26 21.59 4.89
CA ASP A 149 12.23 20.67 6.03
C ASP A 149 11.30 19.46 5.83
N ASN A 150 10.84 19.21 4.60
CA ASN A 150 9.94 18.11 4.32
C ASN A 150 10.70 16.79 4.23
N TRP A 151 10.42 15.86 5.14
CA TRP A 151 10.93 14.49 5.15
C TRP A 151 10.83 13.77 3.80
N ASP A 152 9.68 13.88 3.13
CA ASP A 152 9.35 13.24 1.85
C ASP A 152 10.37 13.64 0.75
N ASN A 153 10.62 14.94 0.61
CA ASN A 153 11.55 15.46 -0.39
C ASN A 153 13.00 15.08 -0.06
N ARG A 154 13.40 15.11 1.22
CA ARG A 154 14.74 14.73 1.65
C ARG A 154 15.06 13.27 1.34
N SER A 155 14.14 12.39 1.65
CA SER A 155 14.32 10.95 1.42
C SER A 155 14.52 10.60 -0.06
N LEU A 156 13.93 11.37 -0.98
CA LEU A 156 14.06 11.16 -2.43
C LEU A 156 15.43 11.55 -3.01
N ILE A 157 16.08 12.55 -2.43
CA ILE A 157 17.33 13.11 -2.99
C ILE A 157 18.57 12.78 -2.17
N TYR A 158 18.38 12.20 -0.96
CA TYR A 158 19.49 11.87 -0.09
C TYR A 158 20.35 10.72 -0.67
N PRO A 159 21.68 10.90 -0.77
CA PRO A 159 22.56 9.95 -1.44
C PRO A 159 22.86 8.67 -0.64
N HIS A 160 22.25 8.45 0.53
CA HIS A 160 22.38 7.26 1.40
C HIS A 160 23.85 6.87 1.67
N CYS A 161 24.72 7.85 1.91
CA CYS A 161 26.15 7.65 2.10
C CYS A 161 26.84 6.83 0.99
N GLY A 162 26.41 7.04 -0.25
CA GLY A 162 26.92 6.34 -1.44
C GLY A 162 26.28 4.97 -1.71
N ARG A 163 25.34 4.52 -0.86
CA ARG A 163 24.55 3.33 -1.16
C ARG A 163 23.46 3.64 -2.19
N PRO A 164 23.13 2.71 -3.09
CA PRO A 164 21.94 2.82 -3.95
C PRO A 164 20.67 3.00 -3.09
N GLN A 165 19.72 3.78 -3.56
CA GLN A 165 18.48 4.09 -2.82
C GLN A 165 17.74 2.84 -2.36
N GLY A 166 17.64 1.80 -3.19
CA GLY A 166 17.02 0.51 -2.87
C GLY A 166 17.89 -0.48 -2.09
N ASN A 167 19.05 -0.06 -1.57
CA ASN A 167 19.89 -0.95 -0.77
C ASN A 167 19.13 -1.42 0.48
N TRP A 168 19.21 -2.72 0.81
CA TRP A 168 18.47 -3.31 1.92
C TRP A 168 18.82 -2.71 3.28
N LEU A 169 20.06 -2.21 3.48
CA LEU A 169 20.49 -1.54 4.68
C LEU A 169 19.75 -0.22 4.92
N ASN A 170 19.26 0.42 3.86
CA ASN A 170 18.45 1.62 4.00
C ASN A 170 17.10 1.31 4.67
N TYR A 171 16.52 0.12 4.42
CA TYR A 171 15.33 -0.35 5.13
C TYR A 171 15.62 -0.62 6.61
N VAL A 172 16.81 -1.15 6.93
CA VAL A 172 17.25 -1.37 8.32
C VAL A 172 17.44 -0.05 9.06
N LEU A 173 18.03 0.96 8.41
CA LEU A 173 18.27 2.29 9.00
C LEU A 173 16.99 3.12 9.15
N SER A 174 16.03 2.93 8.27
CA SER A 174 14.91 3.87 8.11
C SER A 174 14.12 4.18 9.38
N PRO A 175 13.79 3.25 10.31
CA PRO A 175 13.10 3.57 11.55
C PRO A 175 13.96 4.43 12.49
N TYR A 176 15.28 4.20 12.52
CA TYR A 176 16.20 4.98 13.33
C TYR A 176 16.30 6.43 12.84
N ILE A 177 16.49 6.60 11.53
CA ILE A 177 16.58 7.93 10.90
C ILE A 177 15.25 8.68 11.05
N ARG A 178 14.10 7.99 10.87
CA ARG A 178 12.77 8.60 11.03
C ARG A 178 12.51 9.04 12.47
N THR A 179 12.95 8.27 13.45
CA THR A 179 12.83 8.63 14.88
C THR A 179 13.71 9.83 15.22
N LEU A 180 14.96 9.86 14.75
CA LEU A 180 15.86 10.98 14.95
C LEU A 180 15.44 12.25 14.19
N TRP A 181 14.66 12.12 13.13
CA TRP A 181 14.07 13.28 12.47
C TRP A 181 13.08 14.03 13.37
N ASP A 182 12.30 13.29 14.16
CA ASP A 182 11.35 13.88 15.13
C ASP A 182 12.09 14.41 16.38
N ASP A 183 13.14 13.72 16.82
CA ASP A 183 13.98 14.12 17.96
C ASP A 183 15.49 13.95 17.65
N PRO A 184 16.12 14.96 17.03
CA PRO A 184 17.55 14.91 16.68
C PRO A 184 18.50 14.80 17.87
N ALA A 185 18.02 15.11 19.08
CA ALA A 185 18.82 15.04 20.30
C ALA A 185 18.75 13.68 20.99
N PHE A 186 17.89 12.77 20.52
CA PHE A 186 17.72 11.46 21.12
C PHE A 186 19.03 10.65 21.08
N ASP A 187 19.47 10.17 22.25
CA ASP A 187 20.68 9.34 22.37
C ASP A 187 20.38 7.89 22.00
N MET A 188 20.32 7.63 20.69
CA MET A 188 19.96 6.35 20.10
C MET A 188 21.08 5.32 20.31
N ARG A 189 20.76 4.19 20.94
CA ARG A 189 21.64 3.01 21.02
C ARG A 189 21.51 2.14 19.78
N GLY A 190 22.63 1.57 19.37
CA GLY A 190 22.71 0.60 18.29
C GLY A 190 22.30 -0.81 18.72
N ALA A 191 22.48 -1.74 17.79
CA ALA A 191 22.14 -3.14 17.98
C ALA A 191 23.05 -4.06 17.16
N ASP A 192 23.34 -5.25 17.70
CA ASP A 192 23.83 -6.39 16.92
C ASP A 192 22.59 -7.12 16.37
N ILE A 193 22.45 -7.22 15.05
CA ILE A 193 21.27 -7.77 14.37
C ILE A 193 21.70 -8.92 13.46
N THR A 194 21.07 -10.09 13.60
CA THR A 194 21.32 -11.26 12.74
C THR A 194 20.01 -11.71 12.10
N PHE A 195 19.90 -11.50 10.79
CA PHE A 195 18.80 -12.01 9.97
C PHE A 195 19.03 -13.51 9.69
N GLY A 196 18.06 -14.33 10.07
CA GLY A 196 18.06 -15.77 9.85
C GLY A 196 17.43 -16.19 8.52
N PRO A 197 17.26 -17.52 8.30
CA PRO A 197 16.67 -18.04 7.08
C PRO A 197 15.21 -17.57 6.93
N ALA A 198 14.97 -16.70 5.96
CA ALA A 198 13.63 -16.19 5.62
C ALA A 198 12.82 -17.23 4.85
N THR A 199 11.50 -17.26 5.08
CA THR A 199 10.52 -18.01 4.29
C THR A 199 9.47 -17.10 3.65
N ALA A 200 9.47 -15.81 3.98
CA ALA A 200 8.71 -14.82 3.23
C ALA A 200 9.24 -14.74 1.79
N PRO A 201 8.36 -14.85 0.77
CA PRO A 201 8.81 -14.76 -0.61
C PRO A 201 9.46 -13.41 -0.90
N PHE A 202 10.69 -13.44 -1.39
CA PHE A 202 11.44 -12.23 -1.69
C PHE A 202 10.99 -11.63 -3.03
N ARG A 203 10.79 -10.32 -3.10
CA ARG A 203 10.34 -9.57 -4.31
C ARG A 203 9.07 -10.12 -4.96
N ALA A 204 8.21 -10.75 -4.20
CA ALA A 204 7.03 -11.45 -4.69
C ALA A 204 5.71 -10.71 -4.37
N GLY A 205 5.76 -9.44 -3.98
CA GLY A 205 4.57 -8.66 -3.64
C GLY A 205 4.03 -8.90 -2.22
N THR A 206 4.78 -9.63 -1.37
CA THR A 206 4.40 -9.96 0.02
C THR A 206 5.03 -9.02 1.05
N SER A 207 5.50 -7.84 0.67
CA SER A 207 6.07 -6.80 1.51
C SER A 207 7.20 -7.25 2.44
N SER A 208 8.14 -8.03 1.91
CA SER A 208 9.38 -8.35 2.64
C SER A 208 10.19 -7.10 3.03
N SER A 209 10.12 -6.02 2.27
CA SER A 209 10.70 -4.71 2.61
C SER A 209 10.11 -4.14 3.89
N SER A 210 8.78 -4.04 3.96
CA SER A 210 8.08 -3.53 5.15
C SER A 210 8.28 -4.45 6.36
N ALA A 211 8.44 -5.76 6.15
CA ALA A 211 8.82 -6.69 7.23
C ALA A 211 10.21 -6.37 7.79
N ILE A 212 11.20 -6.00 6.95
CA ILE A 212 12.53 -5.55 7.39
C ILE A 212 12.41 -4.24 8.18
N VAL A 213 11.62 -3.27 7.71
CA VAL A 213 11.39 -2.01 8.44
C VAL A 213 10.79 -2.27 9.82
N VAL A 214 9.77 -3.15 9.89
CA VAL A 214 9.16 -3.54 11.17
C VAL A 214 10.17 -4.24 12.08
N LEU A 215 10.96 -5.19 11.59
CA LEU A 215 12.00 -5.87 12.37
C LEU A 215 13.04 -4.89 12.91
N SER A 216 13.47 -3.95 12.09
CA SER A 216 14.42 -2.91 12.49
C SER A 216 13.84 -1.98 13.55
N PHE A 217 12.55 -1.65 13.45
CA PHE A 217 11.85 -0.93 14.52
C PHE A 217 11.78 -1.75 15.81
N LEU A 218 11.46 -3.04 15.73
CA LEU A 218 11.44 -3.90 16.92
C LEU A 218 12.85 -3.96 17.57
N ALA A 219 13.92 -4.01 16.76
CA ALA A 219 15.29 -3.93 17.26
C ALA A 219 15.57 -2.58 17.94
N MET A 220 15.22 -1.48 17.29
CA MET A 220 15.32 -0.13 17.86
C MET A 220 14.54 -0.04 19.18
N TYR A 221 13.28 -0.46 19.19
CA TYR A 221 12.41 -0.40 20.35
C TYR A 221 12.97 -1.23 21.53
N LEU A 222 13.30 -2.50 21.30
CA LEU A 222 13.81 -3.38 22.37
C LEU A 222 15.15 -2.93 22.95
N CYS A 223 16.01 -2.34 22.11
CA CYS A 223 17.32 -1.84 22.55
C CYS A 223 17.25 -0.47 23.26
N ASN A 224 16.16 0.29 23.09
CA ASN A 224 15.99 1.64 23.61
C ASN A 224 14.72 1.83 24.45
N ARG A 225 13.97 0.77 24.76
CA ARG A 225 12.64 0.86 25.40
C ARG A 225 12.62 1.61 26.72
N ASP A 226 13.74 1.68 27.42
CA ASP A 226 13.92 2.42 28.67
C ASP A 226 14.04 3.95 28.47
N ARG A 227 14.15 4.41 27.24
CA ARG A 227 14.38 5.81 26.86
C ARG A 227 13.36 6.36 25.88
N LEU A 228 12.73 5.49 25.09
CA LEU A 228 11.76 5.90 24.06
C LEU A 228 10.48 6.47 24.70
N PRO A 229 9.84 7.45 24.05
CA PRO A 229 8.53 7.93 24.49
C PRO A 229 7.47 6.81 24.36
N GLU A 230 6.39 6.95 25.12
CA GLU A 230 5.23 6.10 24.90
C GLU A 230 4.56 6.48 23.57
N TRP A 231 4.42 5.50 22.70
CA TRP A 231 3.70 5.65 21.44
C TRP A 231 2.39 4.86 21.46
N SER A 232 1.37 5.40 20.85
CA SER A 232 0.23 4.59 20.46
C SER A 232 0.59 3.69 19.28
N ILE A 233 -0.15 2.60 19.11
CA ILE A 233 0.06 1.71 17.94
C ILE A 233 -0.14 2.46 16.62
N GLN A 234 -1.03 3.44 16.57
CA GLN A 234 -1.27 4.28 15.39
C GLN A 234 -0.05 5.14 15.06
N GLN A 235 0.58 5.74 16.10
CA GLN A 235 1.82 6.52 15.93
C GLN A 235 2.95 5.64 15.39
N VAL A 236 3.09 4.43 15.92
CA VAL A 236 4.08 3.46 15.41
C VAL A 236 3.81 3.10 13.95
N CYS A 237 2.56 2.77 13.60
CA CYS A 237 2.20 2.44 12.22
C CYS A 237 2.50 3.60 11.26
N LYS A 238 2.17 4.83 11.65
CA LYS A 238 2.48 6.04 10.87
C LYS A 238 3.99 6.22 10.72
N LEU A 239 4.74 6.17 11.81
CA LEU A 239 6.20 6.28 11.81
C LEU A 239 6.82 5.28 10.83
N LEU A 240 6.37 4.03 10.85
CA LEU A 240 6.92 2.97 10.00
C LEU A 240 6.55 3.13 8.52
N GLY A 241 5.32 3.57 8.23
CA GLY A 241 4.92 3.91 6.86
C GLY A 241 5.79 5.03 6.28
N GLU A 242 6.01 6.08 7.07
CA GLU A 242 6.88 7.21 6.69
C GLU A 242 8.37 6.81 6.66
N ALA A 243 8.83 5.91 7.53
CA ALA A 243 10.21 5.42 7.51
C ALA A 243 10.57 4.78 6.15
N GLU A 244 9.64 4.06 5.51
CA GLU A 244 9.87 3.45 4.21
C GLU A 244 10.10 4.50 3.09
N TRP A 245 9.69 5.77 3.29
CA TRP A 245 9.98 6.87 2.36
C TRP A 245 11.47 7.18 2.28
N TYR A 246 12.24 6.97 3.35
CA TYR A 246 13.69 7.10 3.34
C TYR A 246 14.36 6.25 2.23
N VAL A 247 13.74 5.15 1.85
CA VAL A 247 14.21 4.25 0.78
C VAL A 247 13.68 4.66 -0.60
N GLY A 248 12.88 5.72 -0.67
CA GLY A 248 12.30 6.28 -1.91
C GLY A 248 10.97 5.65 -2.34
N THR A 249 10.35 4.83 -1.52
CA THR A 249 9.02 4.27 -1.78
C THR A 249 7.98 5.01 -0.94
N HIS A 250 7.17 5.85 -1.57
CA HIS A 250 6.18 6.69 -0.88
C HIS A 250 4.84 5.96 -0.71
N GLY A 251 4.85 4.85 0.03
CA GLY A 251 3.66 4.08 0.37
C GLY A 251 2.83 4.70 1.50
N GLY A 252 1.68 4.10 1.77
CA GLY A 252 0.91 4.29 3.01
C GLY A 252 1.44 3.40 4.14
N ALA A 253 0.68 3.32 5.23
CA ALA A 253 1.06 2.56 6.44
C ALA A 253 0.42 1.16 6.52
N ASN A 254 -0.38 0.75 5.55
CA ASN A 254 -1.15 -0.50 5.63
C ASN A 254 -0.27 -1.74 5.80
N ASP A 255 0.85 -1.82 5.07
CA ASP A 255 1.76 -2.95 5.14
C ASP A 255 2.28 -3.14 6.57
N GLN A 256 2.79 -2.07 7.17
CA GLN A 256 3.35 -2.06 8.52
C GLN A 256 2.26 -2.31 9.57
N MET A 257 1.08 -1.72 9.38
CA MET A 257 -0.06 -1.90 10.27
C MET A 257 -0.53 -3.37 10.29
N THR A 258 -0.64 -4.00 9.12
CA THR A 258 -0.97 -5.41 8.99
C THR A 258 0.11 -6.29 9.63
N ILE A 259 1.39 -6.04 9.31
CA ILE A 259 2.52 -6.83 9.85
C ILE A 259 2.60 -6.72 11.37
N LEU A 260 2.26 -5.57 11.97
CA LEU A 260 2.30 -5.40 13.43
C LEU A 260 1.09 -5.98 14.16
N ARG A 261 -0.11 -5.86 13.60
CA ARG A 261 -1.37 -6.01 14.34
C ARG A 261 -2.17 -7.26 14.04
N ASN A 262 -1.83 -8.01 12.98
CA ASN A 262 -2.68 -9.11 12.54
C ASN A 262 -2.74 -10.24 13.58
N PRO A 263 -3.95 -10.61 14.07
CA PRO A 263 -4.12 -11.81 14.86
C PRO A 263 -3.98 -13.07 14.00
N VAL A 264 -3.76 -14.21 14.65
CA VAL A 264 -3.75 -15.52 13.98
C VAL A 264 -5.12 -15.81 13.35
N ASN A 265 -5.13 -16.41 12.18
CA ASN A 265 -6.35 -16.83 11.45
C ASN A 265 -7.34 -15.69 11.14
N SER A 266 -6.84 -14.48 10.95
CA SER A 266 -7.69 -13.31 10.69
C SER A 266 -7.29 -12.61 9.40
N VAL A 267 -8.27 -12.00 8.78
CA VAL A 267 -8.09 -10.87 7.86
C VAL A 267 -8.36 -9.60 8.65
N VAL A 268 -7.54 -8.59 8.53
CA VAL A 268 -7.75 -7.33 9.24
C VAL A 268 -8.32 -6.31 8.28
N TYR A 269 -9.45 -5.73 8.65
CA TYR A 269 -10.03 -4.57 7.99
C TYR A 269 -9.48 -3.31 8.64
N ASN A 270 -8.56 -2.67 7.94
CA ASN A 270 -7.91 -1.44 8.37
C ASN A 270 -8.70 -0.25 7.85
N ARG A 271 -9.33 0.50 8.75
CA ARG A 271 -10.05 1.73 8.41
C ARG A 271 -9.13 2.93 8.54
N HIS A 272 -9.09 3.73 7.48
CA HIS A 272 -8.36 5.00 7.44
C HIS A 272 -9.37 6.15 7.51
N SER A 273 -9.76 6.58 8.71
CA SER A 273 -10.57 7.79 8.87
C SER A 273 -9.70 9.06 8.92
N LYS A 274 -10.35 10.24 8.91
CA LYS A 274 -9.66 11.54 9.09
C LYS A 274 -8.79 11.62 10.36
N ALA A 275 -9.17 10.89 11.40
CA ALA A 275 -8.59 11.03 12.73
C ALA A 275 -7.76 9.83 13.18
N ASP A 276 -8.14 8.60 12.80
CA ASP A 276 -7.59 7.39 13.41
C ASP A 276 -7.38 6.27 12.38
N LEU A 277 -6.34 5.48 12.63
CA LEU A 277 -6.10 4.19 12.00
C LEU A 277 -6.73 3.13 12.89
N ASP A 278 -7.85 2.54 12.49
CA ASP A 278 -8.48 1.43 13.19
C ASP A 278 -8.24 0.10 12.46
N ALA A 279 -8.12 -0.97 13.21
CA ALA A 279 -7.91 -2.31 12.67
C ALA A 279 -8.88 -3.28 13.32
N THR A 280 -9.84 -3.76 12.56
CA THR A 280 -10.85 -4.72 13.00
C THR A 280 -10.52 -6.10 12.44
N PRO A 281 -10.21 -7.10 13.27
CA PRO A 281 -10.08 -8.48 12.82
C PRO A 281 -11.43 -9.00 12.31
N LEU A 282 -11.44 -9.57 11.12
CA LEU A 282 -12.59 -10.25 10.54
C LEU A 282 -12.32 -11.75 10.44
N PRO A 283 -13.33 -12.58 10.71
CA PRO A 283 -13.24 -14.01 10.49
C PRO A 283 -13.12 -14.31 8.99
N PHE A 284 -12.24 -15.23 8.63
CA PHE A 284 -12.16 -15.69 7.25
C PHE A 284 -13.12 -16.85 7.00
N LEU A 285 -13.70 -16.96 5.80
CA LEU A 285 -14.65 -18.00 5.47
C LEU A 285 -14.00 -19.40 5.54
N LYS A 286 -14.63 -20.32 6.27
CA LYS A 286 -14.21 -21.71 6.37
C LYS A 286 -14.29 -22.42 5.01
N GLY A 287 -13.40 -23.36 4.77
CA GLY A 287 -13.37 -24.15 3.53
C GLY A 287 -12.78 -23.43 2.32
N ILE A 288 -12.12 -22.29 2.53
CA ILE A 288 -11.29 -21.61 1.55
C ILE A 288 -9.83 -21.68 1.99
N HIS A 289 -8.96 -22.13 1.10
CA HIS A 289 -7.53 -21.94 1.20
C HIS A 289 -7.09 -20.81 0.24
N VAL A 290 -6.04 -20.10 0.63
CA VAL A 290 -5.37 -19.16 -0.25
C VAL A 290 -4.12 -19.83 -0.82
N VAL A 291 -4.06 -19.93 -2.15
CA VAL A 291 -2.86 -20.39 -2.86
C VAL A 291 -2.13 -19.14 -3.37
N LEU A 292 -0.94 -18.91 -2.85
CA LEU A 292 -0.03 -17.90 -3.34
C LEU A 292 0.80 -18.49 -4.49
N ALA A 293 0.74 -17.91 -5.68
CA ALA A 293 1.47 -18.38 -6.85
C ALA A 293 2.29 -17.23 -7.46
N ASN A 294 3.60 -17.47 -7.63
CA ASN A 294 4.54 -16.47 -8.15
C ASN A 294 4.50 -16.47 -9.68
N SER A 295 4.31 -15.32 -10.30
CA SER A 295 4.37 -15.17 -11.75
C SER A 295 5.78 -15.35 -12.32
N LEU A 296 6.80 -15.35 -11.49
CA LEU A 296 8.24 -15.33 -11.83
C LEU A 296 8.70 -14.07 -12.56
N TRP A 297 7.82 -13.09 -12.70
CA TRP A 297 8.21 -11.74 -13.13
C TRP A 297 8.49 -10.90 -11.88
N GLU A 298 9.73 -10.51 -11.69
CA GLU A 298 10.13 -9.78 -10.49
C GLU A 298 9.54 -8.38 -10.40
N VAL A 299 9.14 -8.01 -9.19
CA VAL A 299 8.77 -6.62 -8.85
C VAL A 299 10.03 -5.86 -8.48
N ASN A 300 10.53 -5.06 -9.39
CA ASN A 300 11.61 -4.12 -9.06
C ASN A 300 11.02 -2.76 -8.63
N LYS A 301 10.89 -2.54 -7.33
CA LYS A 301 10.36 -1.29 -6.78
C LYS A 301 11.37 -0.12 -6.90
N THR A 302 12.66 -0.39 -7.06
CA THR A 302 13.72 0.61 -6.91
C THR A 302 14.29 1.16 -8.22
N LEU A 303 14.22 0.45 -9.33
CA LEU A 303 14.91 0.80 -10.59
C LEU A 303 14.01 1.18 -11.77
N GLY A 304 12.74 1.15 -11.66
CA GLY A 304 11.76 1.50 -12.72
C GLY A 304 10.36 1.29 -12.19
N GLY A 305 10.21 0.40 -11.21
CA GLY A 305 8.98 0.16 -10.48
C GLY A 305 8.59 1.34 -9.58
N ASN A 306 9.56 2.03 -8.96
CA ASN A 306 9.32 3.25 -8.18
C ASN A 306 8.68 4.36 -9.02
N GLN A 307 9.20 4.59 -10.22
CA GLN A 307 8.59 5.59 -11.10
C GLN A 307 7.14 5.24 -11.41
N SER A 308 6.84 3.97 -11.65
CA SER A 308 5.48 3.51 -11.93
C SER A 308 4.57 3.59 -10.70
N PHE A 309 5.08 3.28 -9.51
CA PHE A 309 4.37 3.36 -8.25
C PHE A 309 4.13 4.82 -7.84
N ASN A 310 5.18 5.63 -7.81
CA ASN A 310 5.11 7.05 -7.45
C ASN A 310 4.28 7.86 -8.46
N MET A 311 4.30 7.48 -9.75
CA MET A 311 3.43 8.07 -10.76
C MET A 311 1.94 7.88 -10.43
N ARG A 312 1.54 6.72 -9.91
CA ARG A 312 0.15 6.46 -9.49
C ARG A 312 -0.20 7.24 -8.23
N LYS A 313 0.73 7.32 -7.27
CA LYS A 313 0.57 8.24 -6.13
C LYS A 313 0.34 9.67 -6.63
N GLY A 314 1.11 10.12 -7.62
CA GLY A 314 0.93 11.43 -8.25
C GLY A 314 -0.45 11.59 -8.88
N TRP A 315 -1.01 10.56 -9.54
CA TRP A 315 -2.38 10.61 -10.05
C TRP A 315 -3.42 10.81 -8.94
N MET A 316 -3.24 10.08 -7.84
CA MET A 316 -4.12 10.18 -6.66
C MET A 316 -4.05 11.57 -6.04
N GLN A 317 -2.85 12.06 -5.75
CA GLN A 317 -2.64 13.38 -5.13
C GLN A 317 -3.20 14.49 -6.01
N MET A 318 -2.89 14.49 -7.30
CA MET A 318 -3.41 15.49 -8.24
C MET A 318 -4.94 15.43 -8.33
N GLY A 319 -5.50 14.25 -8.34
CA GLY A 319 -6.95 14.05 -8.40
C GLY A 319 -7.65 14.55 -7.14
N ASP A 320 -7.08 14.30 -5.96
CA ASP A 320 -7.59 14.81 -4.68
C ASP A 320 -7.57 16.33 -4.62
N GLU A 321 -6.45 16.93 -5.04
CA GLU A 321 -6.33 18.39 -5.05
C GLU A 321 -7.29 19.02 -6.06
N LEU A 322 -7.42 18.42 -7.24
CA LEU A 322 -8.37 18.88 -8.26
C LEU A 322 -9.82 18.75 -7.78
N MET A 323 -10.19 17.67 -7.14
CA MET A 323 -11.53 17.48 -6.58
C MET A 323 -11.86 18.55 -5.53
N LYS A 324 -10.91 18.86 -4.64
CA LYS A 324 -11.09 19.95 -3.64
C LYS A 324 -11.29 21.30 -4.30
N LEU A 325 -10.53 21.62 -5.35
CA LEU A 325 -10.72 22.85 -6.13
C LEU A 325 -12.09 22.89 -6.81
N ILE A 326 -12.57 21.76 -7.32
CA ILE A 326 -13.92 21.66 -7.91
C ILE A 326 -15.00 21.90 -6.86
N ILE A 327 -14.91 21.23 -5.71
CA ILE A 327 -15.86 21.40 -4.59
C ILE A 327 -15.91 22.88 -4.17
N GLN A 328 -14.75 23.49 -3.96
CA GLN A 328 -14.64 24.92 -3.61
C GLN A 328 -15.29 25.82 -4.69
N ALA A 329 -15.00 25.57 -5.97
CA ALA A 329 -15.55 26.35 -7.07
C ALA A 329 -17.08 26.31 -7.13
N VAL A 330 -17.66 25.13 -6.89
CA VAL A 330 -19.13 24.95 -6.85
C VAL A 330 -19.73 25.70 -5.66
N ARG A 331 -19.13 25.61 -4.49
CA ARG A 331 -19.61 26.32 -3.29
C ARG A 331 -19.55 27.82 -3.45
N GLU A 332 -18.46 28.35 -4.03
CA GLU A 332 -18.35 29.77 -4.38
C GLU A 332 -19.48 30.20 -5.33
N ALA A 333 -19.77 29.43 -6.38
CA ALA A 333 -20.84 29.72 -7.32
C ALA A 333 -22.22 29.71 -6.63
N GLN A 334 -22.51 28.72 -5.77
CA GLN A 334 -23.75 28.65 -5.01
C GLN A 334 -23.93 29.83 -4.05
N THR A 335 -22.88 30.26 -3.38
CA THR A 335 -22.92 31.41 -2.45
C THR A 335 -23.20 32.72 -3.22
N CYS A 336 -22.54 32.95 -4.36
CA CYS A 336 -22.82 34.11 -5.19
C CYS A 336 -24.28 34.17 -5.68
N HIS A 337 -24.89 33.04 -6.00
CA HIS A 337 -26.31 32.96 -6.36
C HIS A 337 -27.22 33.31 -5.17
N ALA A 338 -26.96 32.76 -3.99
CA ALA A 338 -27.76 33.05 -2.80
C ALA A 338 -27.71 34.54 -2.39
N GLU A 339 -26.57 35.21 -2.56
CA GLU A 339 -26.42 36.65 -2.31
C GLU A 339 -27.19 37.50 -3.33
N LEU A 340 -27.21 37.11 -4.60
CA LEU A 340 -27.97 37.81 -5.65
C LEU A 340 -29.49 37.67 -5.44
N ASP A 341 -29.97 36.51 -5.00
CA ASP A 341 -31.38 36.26 -4.69
C ASP A 341 -31.86 37.01 -3.43
N SER A 342 -30.94 37.30 -2.50
CA SER A 342 -31.22 38.00 -1.25
C SER A 342 -31.10 39.55 -1.37
N ALA A 343 -30.57 40.06 -2.49
CA ALA A 343 -30.46 41.50 -2.71
C ALA A 343 -31.84 42.15 -2.84
N PRO A 344 -32.18 43.22 -2.08
CA PRO A 344 -33.48 43.85 -2.20
C PRO A 344 -33.65 44.42 -3.62
N THR A 345 -34.72 44.02 -4.27
CA THR A 345 -35.14 44.58 -5.56
C THR A 345 -35.16 46.11 -5.47
N PRO A 346 -34.41 46.85 -6.31
CA PRO A 346 -34.51 48.30 -6.29
C PRO A 346 -35.94 48.74 -6.57
N PRO A 347 -36.48 49.71 -5.83
CA PRO A 347 -37.87 50.15 -6.03
C PRO A 347 -38.06 50.62 -7.47
N CYS A 348 -39.05 50.07 -8.13
CA CYS A 348 -39.52 50.53 -9.44
C CYS A 348 -39.92 52.00 -9.34
N HIS A 349 -39.12 52.88 -9.91
CA HIS A 349 -39.56 54.26 -10.18
C HIS A 349 -40.42 54.28 -11.43
N PRO A 350 -41.59 54.91 -11.39
CA PRO A 350 -42.43 55.07 -12.58
C PRO A 350 -41.84 56.14 -13.49
N GLU A 351 -41.82 55.82 -14.74
CA GLU A 351 -41.84 56.62 -15.97
C GLU A 351 -41.34 58.10 -15.92
N LEU A 352 -40.27 58.39 -16.62
CA LEU A 352 -40.11 59.67 -17.33
C LEU A 352 -39.68 59.40 -18.77
N ASP A 353 -40.58 59.84 -19.65
CA ASP A 353 -40.47 59.80 -21.09
C ASP A 353 -39.30 60.59 -21.67
N SER A 354 -38.81 60.11 -22.79
CA SER A 354 -38.27 60.83 -23.97
C SER A 354 -37.00 61.66 -23.83
N ALA A 355 -35.94 61.23 -24.51
CA ALA A 355 -35.15 62.00 -25.51
C ALA A 355 -33.84 61.24 -25.89
N PRO A 356 -33.06 61.69 -26.89
CA PRO A 356 -32.79 60.80 -28.05
C PRO A 356 -31.37 60.18 -28.09
N THR A 357 -31.25 59.19 -28.93
CA THR A 357 -30.05 58.40 -29.29
C THR A 357 -28.76 59.22 -29.53
N ALA A 358 -27.69 58.79 -28.86
CA ALA A 358 -26.31 59.03 -29.23
C ALA A 358 -25.58 57.67 -29.38
N PRO A 359 -24.56 57.56 -30.26
CA PRO A 359 -24.02 56.29 -30.71
C PRO A 359 -23.15 55.61 -29.66
N ARG A 360 -23.32 54.28 -29.54
CA ARG A 360 -22.50 53.42 -28.69
C ARG A 360 -21.11 53.25 -29.29
N HIS A 361 -20.07 53.56 -28.55
CA HIS A 361 -18.72 52.99 -28.72
C HIS A 361 -18.68 51.58 -28.15
N PRO A 362 -18.10 50.59 -28.88
CA PRO A 362 -17.79 49.30 -28.31
C PRO A 362 -16.39 49.37 -27.69
N GLU A 363 -16.29 48.93 -26.51
CA GLU A 363 -15.11 48.33 -25.83
C GLU A 363 -15.02 48.75 -24.37
N LEU A 364 -14.84 47.69 -23.58
CA LEU A 364 -14.52 47.58 -22.15
C LEU A 364 -15.71 47.25 -21.26
N ASP A 365 -16.08 45.94 -21.27
CA ASP A 365 -16.52 45.26 -20.06
C ASP A 365 -16.39 43.73 -20.24
N SER A 366 -15.23 43.19 -19.91
CA SER A 366 -15.02 41.74 -19.75
C SER A 366 -14.56 41.45 -18.32
N GLY A 367 -15.40 41.84 -17.37
CA GLY A 367 -15.38 41.25 -16.05
C GLY A 367 -16.07 39.88 -16.14
N PRO A 368 -15.72 38.89 -15.27
CA PRO A 368 -16.43 37.63 -15.26
C PRO A 368 -17.91 37.87 -14.97
N THR A 369 -18.75 37.68 -15.96
CA THR A 369 -20.20 37.76 -15.82
C THR A 369 -20.64 36.67 -14.85
N ALA A 370 -21.16 37.05 -13.67
CA ALA A 370 -21.91 36.15 -12.83
C ALA A 370 -23.03 35.50 -13.67
N PRO A 371 -23.24 34.20 -13.57
CA PRO A 371 -24.33 33.53 -14.30
C PRO A 371 -25.66 34.16 -13.93
N ARG A 372 -26.48 34.44 -14.91
CA ARG A 372 -27.81 35.03 -14.71
C ARG A 372 -28.75 33.99 -14.10
N GLN A 373 -29.82 34.42 -13.41
CA GLN A 373 -30.85 33.62 -12.76
C GLN A 373 -31.49 32.53 -13.66
N ASP A 374 -31.32 32.61 -14.98
CA ASP A 374 -31.75 31.60 -15.94
C ASP A 374 -30.74 30.45 -16.17
N ASP A 375 -29.60 30.48 -15.50
CA ASP A 375 -28.52 29.48 -15.64
C ASP A 375 -28.63 28.27 -14.71
N THR A 376 -29.79 28.07 -14.07
CA THR A 376 -30.16 26.78 -13.43
C THR A 376 -30.59 25.72 -14.44
N SER A 377 -30.39 25.96 -15.73
CA SER A 377 -30.60 24.98 -16.78
C SER A 377 -29.66 23.77 -16.63
N PRO A 378 -30.08 22.55 -16.94
CA PRO A 378 -29.25 21.36 -16.93
C PRO A 378 -27.93 21.61 -17.66
N GLY A 379 -26.78 21.30 -16.98
CA GLY A 379 -25.46 21.50 -17.54
C GLY A 379 -24.67 22.70 -17.00
N TRP A 380 -25.16 23.43 -15.99
CA TRP A 380 -24.42 24.55 -15.38
C TRP A 380 -23.08 24.12 -14.73
N LEU A 381 -23.04 22.95 -14.08
CA LEU A 381 -21.80 22.39 -13.55
C LEU A 381 -20.80 22.09 -14.66
N GLY A 382 -21.26 21.51 -15.76
CA GLY A 382 -20.40 21.25 -16.91
C GLY A 382 -19.77 22.52 -17.48
N ARG A 383 -20.54 23.65 -17.54
CA ARG A 383 -20.02 24.97 -17.94
C ARG A 383 -19.01 25.50 -16.92
N LEU A 384 -19.33 25.47 -15.63
CA LEU A 384 -18.40 25.91 -14.56
C LEU A 384 -17.06 25.20 -14.64
N ILE A 385 -17.07 23.86 -14.85
CA ILE A 385 -15.86 23.07 -14.99
C ILE A 385 -15.08 23.47 -16.23
N SER A 386 -15.74 23.65 -17.36
CA SER A 386 -15.09 24.07 -18.60
C SER A 386 -14.46 25.46 -18.49
N ASP A 387 -15.19 26.41 -17.93
CA ASP A 387 -14.75 27.81 -17.83
C ASP A 387 -13.62 27.99 -16.80
N LYS A 388 -13.72 27.35 -15.64
CA LYS A 388 -12.74 27.51 -14.54
C LYS A 388 -11.50 26.64 -14.72
N PHE A 389 -11.63 25.43 -15.26
CA PHE A 389 -10.55 24.45 -15.32
C PHE A 389 -10.09 24.09 -16.75
N GLY A 390 -10.87 24.43 -17.77
CA GLY A 390 -10.50 24.23 -19.18
C GLY A 390 -10.62 22.79 -19.68
N PHE A 391 -11.44 21.94 -19.05
CA PHE A 391 -11.78 20.60 -19.52
C PHE A 391 -13.28 20.33 -19.39
N THR A 392 -13.79 19.33 -20.11
CA THR A 392 -15.22 19.02 -20.15
C THR A 392 -15.55 17.91 -19.13
N ALA A 393 -16.66 18.08 -18.40
CA ALA A 393 -17.24 17.03 -17.57
C ALA A 393 -17.62 15.80 -18.43
N GLY A 394 -17.66 14.62 -17.81
CA GLY A 394 -17.78 13.35 -18.54
C GLY A 394 -19.19 12.93 -18.94
N GLY A 395 -20.22 13.74 -18.64
CA GLY A 395 -21.61 13.40 -18.93
C GLY A 395 -22.58 14.37 -18.28
N GLU A 396 -23.87 14.02 -18.27
CA GLU A 396 -24.92 14.75 -17.55
C GLU A 396 -24.79 14.53 -16.04
N LEU A 397 -25.16 15.54 -15.23
CA LEU A 397 -24.96 15.61 -13.79
C LEU A 397 -26.26 15.99 -13.04
N PRO A 398 -27.41 15.37 -13.38
CA PRO A 398 -28.72 15.84 -12.91
C PRO A 398 -28.88 15.80 -11.39
N LEU A 399 -28.26 14.86 -10.69
CA LEU A 399 -28.35 14.78 -9.23
C LEU A 399 -27.59 15.91 -8.57
N LEU A 400 -26.35 16.17 -9.01
CA LEU A 400 -25.51 17.22 -8.44
C LEU A 400 -25.97 18.63 -8.82
N GLU A 401 -26.55 18.79 -10.02
CA GLU A 401 -27.06 20.08 -10.52
C GLU A 401 -28.35 20.50 -9.84
N ASN A 402 -29.25 19.54 -9.56
CA ASN A 402 -30.58 19.82 -9.02
C ASN A 402 -30.68 19.71 -7.49
N ASN A 403 -29.61 19.32 -6.77
CA ASN A 403 -29.63 19.12 -5.33
C ASN A 403 -28.47 19.88 -4.64
N PRO A 404 -28.64 21.16 -4.37
CA PRO A 404 -27.61 21.98 -3.72
C PRO A 404 -27.11 21.41 -2.39
N ASP A 405 -27.99 20.78 -1.61
CA ASP A 405 -27.67 20.19 -0.29
C ASP A 405 -26.64 19.05 -0.36
N LEU A 406 -26.50 18.39 -1.53
CA LEU A 406 -25.48 17.36 -1.70
C LEU A 406 -24.06 17.95 -1.58
N TRP A 407 -23.90 19.19 -2.03
CA TRP A 407 -22.58 19.86 -1.99
C TRP A 407 -22.15 20.22 -0.57
N GLU A 408 -23.09 20.51 0.33
CA GLU A 408 -22.77 20.70 1.75
C GLU A 408 -22.23 19.42 2.39
N LYS A 409 -22.87 18.27 2.08
CA LYS A 409 -22.40 16.96 2.54
C LYS A 409 -21.04 16.61 1.95
N ILE A 410 -20.85 16.84 0.64
CA ILE A 410 -19.59 16.58 -0.06
C ILE A 410 -18.47 17.43 0.57
N GLU A 411 -18.67 18.73 0.73
CA GLU A 411 -17.68 19.64 1.33
C GLU A 411 -17.33 19.24 2.76
N ALA A 412 -18.33 18.89 3.57
CA ALA A 412 -18.11 18.49 4.97
C ALA A 412 -17.34 17.17 5.12
N ASN A 413 -17.56 16.22 4.21
CA ASN A 413 -17.12 14.85 4.39
C ASN A 413 -16.02 14.42 3.41
N TYR A 414 -15.82 15.13 2.28
CA TYR A 414 -14.73 14.81 1.36
C TYR A 414 -13.39 15.27 1.93
N PHE A 415 -12.44 14.36 2.05
CA PHE A 415 -11.07 14.68 2.46
C PHE A 415 -10.02 14.13 1.46
N LYS A 416 -10.25 12.92 0.91
CA LYS A 416 -9.45 12.29 -0.15
C LYS A 416 -10.30 11.26 -0.91
N PHE A 417 -9.75 10.66 -1.96
CA PHE A 417 -10.44 9.60 -2.73
C PHE A 417 -10.92 8.42 -1.89
N GLY A 418 -10.27 8.13 -0.74
CA GLY A 418 -10.76 7.15 0.22
C GLY A 418 -12.14 7.46 0.80
N SER A 419 -12.60 8.72 0.75
CA SER A 419 -13.96 9.10 1.19
C SER A 419 -15.05 8.86 0.14
N LEU A 420 -14.72 8.39 -1.07
CA LEU A 420 -15.68 8.13 -2.16
C LEU A 420 -16.54 6.90 -1.90
N HIS A 421 -17.39 6.99 -0.88
CA HIS A 421 -18.34 5.96 -0.46
C HIS A 421 -19.58 6.60 0.20
N GLU A 422 -20.77 6.03 -0.03
CA GLU A 422 -22.04 6.53 0.52
C GLU A 422 -22.01 6.75 2.02
N GLY A 423 -21.51 5.77 2.77
CA GLY A 423 -21.43 5.82 4.24
C GLY A 423 -20.45 6.84 4.79
N ILE A 424 -19.59 7.44 3.94
CA ILE A 424 -18.65 8.49 4.32
C ILE A 424 -19.16 9.84 3.85
N LEU A 425 -19.50 9.96 2.55
CA LEU A 425 -19.96 11.23 1.99
C LEU A 425 -21.40 11.59 2.37
N GLY A 426 -22.23 10.61 2.75
CA GLY A 426 -23.64 10.81 3.05
C GLY A 426 -24.51 11.16 1.83
N ILE A 427 -24.06 10.77 0.64
CA ILE A 427 -24.75 10.91 -0.65
C ILE A 427 -24.85 9.55 -1.35
N SER A 428 -25.79 9.38 -2.29
CA SER A 428 -26.00 8.10 -2.97
C SER A 428 -24.83 7.72 -3.89
N ASP A 429 -24.70 6.44 -4.22
CA ASP A 429 -23.72 5.90 -5.15
C ASP A 429 -23.84 6.56 -6.54
N GLU A 430 -25.05 6.83 -7.00
CA GLU A 430 -25.30 7.54 -8.26
C GLU A 430 -24.75 8.96 -8.22
N ALA A 431 -24.93 9.68 -7.11
CA ALA A 431 -24.38 11.02 -6.95
C ALA A 431 -22.82 10.99 -6.88
N ILE A 432 -22.24 9.95 -6.27
CA ILE A 432 -20.78 9.76 -6.31
C ILE A 432 -20.30 9.51 -7.74
N ARG A 433 -21.01 8.72 -8.54
CA ARG A 433 -20.65 8.51 -9.94
C ARG A 433 -20.70 9.81 -10.75
N GLU A 434 -21.69 10.66 -10.52
CA GLU A 434 -21.73 11.99 -11.14
C GLU A 434 -20.54 12.87 -10.68
N LEU A 435 -20.19 12.82 -9.37
CA LEU A 435 -19.03 13.52 -8.84
C LEU A 435 -17.73 13.10 -9.55
N LEU A 436 -17.57 11.82 -9.87
CA LEU A 436 -16.43 11.34 -10.65
C LEU A 436 -16.40 11.88 -12.09
N LEU A 437 -17.56 12.16 -12.69
CA LEU A 437 -17.64 12.72 -14.04
C LEU A 437 -17.14 14.16 -14.10
N LEU A 438 -17.05 14.88 -12.98
CA LEU A 438 -16.46 16.21 -12.90
C LEU A 438 -14.92 16.18 -13.08
N LEU A 439 -14.27 15.05 -12.86
CA LEU A 439 -12.83 14.90 -13.06
C LEU A 439 -12.48 14.63 -14.54
N PRO A 440 -11.33 15.13 -15.03
CA PRO A 440 -10.89 14.80 -16.39
C PRO A 440 -10.48 13.31 -16.48
N VAL A 441 -10.69 12.69 -17.61
CA VAL A 441 -10.20 11.30 -17.86
C VAL A 441 -8.68 11.27 -17.74
N LYS A 442 -8.03 12.24 -18.37
CA LYS A 442 -6.57 12.40 -18.38
C LYS A 442 -6.22 13.88 -18.44
N ILE A 443 -5.16 14.28 -17.75
CA ILE A 443 -4.62 15.63 -17.77
C ILE A 443 -3.10 15.59 -18.01
N THR A 444 -2.61 16.45 -18.90
CA THR A 444 -1.17 16.57 -19.16
C THR A 444 -0.49 17.48 -18.12
N PRO A 445 0.84 17.40 -17.94
CA PRO A 445 1.56 18.32 -17.04
C PRO A 445 1.33 19.80 -17.36
N LYS A 446 1.16 20.16 -18.64
CA LYS A 446 0.89 21.52 -19.08
C LYS A 446 -0.51 22.01 -18.69
N GLU A 447 -1.52 21.16 -18.84
CA GLU A 447 -2.90 21.45 -18.43
C GLU A 447 -3.01 21.56 -16.91
N ALA A 448 -2.42 20.60 -16.18
CA ALA A 448 -2.34 20.66 -14.72
C ALA A 448 -1.62 21.95 -14.25
N GLY A 449 -0.54 22.31 -14.92
CA GLY A 449 0.18 23.56 -14.62
C GLY A 449 -0.69 24.81 -14.71
N ARG A 450 -1.58 24.89 -15.71
CA ARG A 450 -2.55 26.01 -15.82
C ARG A 450 -3.55 26.02 -14.66
N ILE A 451 -4.04 24.86 -14.25
CA ILE A 451 -5.01 24.75 -13.15
C ILE A 451 -4.39 25.11 -11.81
N PHE A 452 -3.18 24.61 -11.53
CA PHE A 452 -2.50 24.80 -10.24
C PHE A 452 -1.60 26.06 -10.21
N GLY A 453 -1.56 26.86 -11.27
CA GLY A 453 -0.71 28.05 -11.32
C GLY A 453 0.80 27.74 -11.30
N LYS A 454 1.22 26.61 -11.85
CA LYS A 454 2.61 26.12 -11.84
C LYS A 454 3.09 25.79 -13.26
N ASP A 455 4.40 25.81 -13.50
CA ASP A 455 4.94 25.34 -14.77
C ASP A 455 4.92 23.79 -14.86
N ALA A 456 4.99 23.24 -16.08
CA ALA A 456 4.87 21.82 -16.33
C ALA A 456 5.99 20.99 -15.67
N LYS A 457 7.22 21.54 -15.54
CA LYS A 457 8.33 20.84 -14.89
C LYS A 457 8.11 20.73 -13.38
N THR A 458 7.56 21.77 -12.77
CA THR A 458 7.16 21.77 -11.36
C THR A 458 6.05 20.74 -11.12
N ILE A 459 5.06 20.65 -12.01
CA ILE A 459 4.02 19.60 -11.94
C ILE A 459 4.64 18.21 -12.03
N GLU A 460 5.53 17.96 -13.00
CA GLU A 460 6.21 16.67 -13.15
C GLU A 460 7.07 16.28 -11.92
N ARG A 461 7.61 17.28 -11.22
CA ARG A 461 8.37 17.05 -9.99
C ARG A 461 7.46 16.70 -8.82
N ILE A 462 6.36 17.43 -8.61
CA ILE A 462 5.43 17.22 -7.48
C ILE A 462 4.69 15.89 -7.62
N TYR A 463 4.15 15.60 -8.81
CA TYR A 463 3.26 14.46 -9.03
C TYR A 463 3.89 13.31 -9.79
N THR A 464 5.21 13.28 -9.88
CA THR A 464 6.00 12.34 -10.66
C THR A 464 5.70 12.41 -12.17
N ARG A 465 6.74 12.53 -12.96
CA ARG A 465 6.63 12.65 -14.42
C ARG A 465 5.90 11.45 -15.03
N PRO A 466 4.81 11.64 -15.80
CA PRO A 466 4.15 10.54 -16.49
C PRO A 466 5.05 9.95 -17.57
N ARG A 467 5.02 8.64 -17.72
CA ARG A 467 5.73 7.96 -18.82
C ARG A 467 5.18 8.43 -20.17
N ARG A 468 6.04 8.48 -21.19
CA ARG A 468 5.67 8.98 -22.53
C ARG A 468 4.56 8.17 -23.19
N ASP A 469 4.54 6.85 -22.99
CA ASP A 469 3.53 5.92 -23.52
C ASP A 469 2.14 6.10 -22.87
N ILE A 470 2.09 6.68 -21.66
CA ILE A 470 0.84 6.94 -20.90
C ILE A 470 0.31 8.36 -21.21
N GLY A 471 1.18 9.33 -21.46
CA GLY A 471 0.87 10.66 -21.98
C GLY A 471 0.12 11.59 -21.04
N GLY A 472 0.12 11.34 -19.71
CA GLY A 472 -0.51 12.21 -18.70
C GLY A 472 -0.94 11.50 -17.44
N TYR A 473 -1.65 12.22 -16.57
CA TYR A 473 -2.20 11.74 -15.30
C TYR A 473 -3.64 11.27 -15.51
N HIS A 474 -3.91 10.01 -15.19
CA HIS A 474 -5.24 9.39 -15.35
C HIS A 474 -6.09 9.60 -14.09
N ILE A 475 -6.82 10.70 -14.02
CA ILE A 475 -7.48 11.16 -12.80
C ILE A 475 -8.82 10.43 -12.55
N ARG A 476 -9.76 10.49 -13.51
CA ARG A 476 -11.10 9.91 -13.34
C ARG A 476 -11.07 8.40 -13.13
N THR A 477 -10.24 7.67 -13.87
CA THR A 477 -10.12 6.23 -13.71
C THR A 477 -9.51 5.85 -12.36
N THR A 478 -8.58 6.67 -11.85
CA THR A 478 -8.02 6.50 -10.49
C THR A 478 -9.10 6.73 -9.43
N ALA A 479 -9.88 7.81 -9.52
CA ALA A 479 -10.98 8.06 -8.58
C ALA A 479 -12.03 6.95 -8.62
N ARG A 480 -12.37 6.44 -9.82
CA ARG A 480 -13.29 5.31 -10.01
C ARG A 480 -12.74 4.02 -9.38
N PHE A 481 -11.44 3.78 -9.47
CA PHE A 481 -10.78 2.67 -8.80
C PHE A 481 -11.05 2.71 -7.29
N PHE A 482 -10.81 3.84 -6.62
CA PHE A 482 -11.07 4.01 -5.19
C PHE A 482 -12.53 3.79 -4.82
N HIS A 483 -13.44 4.37 -5.59
CA HIS A 483 -14.87 4.22 -5.37
C HIS A 483 -15.33 2.75 -5.44
N LYS A 484 -14.93 2.02 -6.48
CA LYS A 484 -15.28 0.61 -6.65
C LYS A 484 -14.68 -0.28 -5.56
N GLU A 485 -13.40 -0.10 -5.23
CA GLU A 485 -12.76 -0.88 -4.16
C GLU A 485 -13.42 -0.63 -2.80
N ASN A 486 -13.82 0.62 -2.51
CA ASN A 486 -14.56 0.93 -1.28
C ASN A 486 -15.90 0.18 -1.22
N ILE A 487 -16.67 0.11 -2.33
CA ILE A 487 -17.92 -0.64 -2.37
C ILE A 487 -17.67 -2.12 -2.11
N ILE A 488 -16.70 -2.73 -2.80
CA ILE A 488 -16.39 -4.15 -2.65
C ILE A 488 -15.88 -4.46 -1.25
N GLY A 489 -15.04 -3.59 -0.68
CA GLY A 489 -14.52 -3.77 0.68
C GLY A 489 -15.63 -3.82 1.74
N ARG A 490 -16.62 -2.94 1.65
CA ARG A 490 -17.77 -2.92 2.56
C ARG A 490 -18.65 -4.16 2.40
N GLU A 491 -18.84 -4.60 1.17
CA GLU A 491 -19.62 -5.80 0.91
C GLU A 491 -18.91 -7.08 1.40
N LEU A 492 -17.59 -7.16 1.26
CA LEU A 492 -16.80 -8.24 1.82
C LEU A 492 -16.89 -8.27 3.35
N GLU A 493 -16.78 -7.10 4.02
CA GLU A 493 -16.95 -6.99 5.47
C GLU A 493 -18.33 -7.52 5.89
N ARG A 494 -19.38 -7.09 5.21
CA ARG A 494 -20.76 -7.54 5.48
C ARG A 494 -20.89 -9.05 5.37
N ILE A 495 -20.36 -9.63 4.28
CA ILE A 495 -20.41 -11.08 4.04
C ILE A 495 -19.67 -11.85 5.13
N PHE A 496 -18.46 -11.43 5.50
CA PHE A 496 -17.69 -12.11 6.53
C PHE A 496 -18.39 -12.10 7.88
N LEU A 497 -18.92 -10.95 8.30
CA LEU A 497 -19.62 -10.81 9.57
C LEU A 497 -20.94 -11.57 9.58
N GLU A 498 -21.72 -11.53 8.50
CA GLU A 498 -22.98 -12.27 8.38
C GLU A 498 -22.78 -13.76 8.41
N ALA A 499 -21.84 -14.29 7.61
CA ALA A 499 -21.53 -15.71 7.57
C ALA A 499 -21.10 -16.23 8.95
N GLU A 500 -20.21 -15.51 9.65
CA GLU A 500 -19.75 -15.88 10.98
C GLU A 500 -20.90 -15.82 12.00
N SER A 501 -21.73 -14.79 12.00
CA SER A 501 -22.86 -14.65 12.90
C SER A 501 -23.84 -15.83 12.76
N ARG A 502 -24.17 -16.22 11.53
CA ARG A 502 -25.11 -17.32 11.23
C ARG A 502 -24.51 -18.69 11.57
N VAL A 503 -23.18 -18.85 11.39
CA VAL A 503 -22.50 -20.10 11.83
C VAL A 503 -22.44 -20.16 13.35
N SER A 504 -22.09 -19.09 14.04
CA SER A 504 -21.96 -19.06 15.49
C SER A 504 -23.30 -19.23 16.20
N SER A 505 -24.42 -18.77 15.58
CA SER A 505 -25.78 -19.00 16.09
C SER A 505 -26.30 -20.41 15.81
N GLY A 506 -25.61 -21.21 15.01
CA GLY A 506 -26.07 -22.53 14.57
C GLY A 506 -27.15 -22.50 13.47
N GLU A 507 -27.46 -21.33 12.92
CA GLU A 507 -28.42 -21.17 11.82
C GLU A 507 -27.89 -21.73 10.49
N LEU A 508 -26.56 -21.66 10.29
CA LEU A 508 -25.91 -22.01 9.05
C LEU A 508 -24.73 -22.99 9.26
N ALA A 509 -24.73 -24.10 8.57
CA ALA A 509 -23.63 -25.05 8.62
C ALA A 509 -22.55 -24.69 7.58
N PRO A 510 -21.24 -24.72 7.93
CA PRO A 510 -20.15 -24.40 7.01
C PRO A 510 -20.04 -25.30 5.77
N ASP A 511 -20.63 -26.49 5.80
CA ASP A 511 -20.67 -27.47 4.69
C ASP A 511 -21.96 -27.38 3.87
N SER A 512 -22.86 -26.46 4.19
CA SER A 512 -24.12 -26.28 3.46
C SER A 512 -23.93 -25.61 2.11
N PRO A 513 -24.82 -25.89 1.13
CA PRO A 513 -24.82 -25.18 -0.15
C PRO A 513 -25.01 -23.64 -0.02
N GLU A 514 -25.75 -23.19 1.01
CA GLU A 514 -25.96 -21.79 1.28
C GLU A 514 -24.67 -21.09 1.73
N TYR A 515 -23.89 -21.75 2.62
CA TYR A 515 -22.58 -21.22 3.00
C TYR A 515 -21.61 -21.20 1.83
N ASP A 516 -21.70 -22.19 0.93
CA ASP A 516 -20.91 -22.19 -0.31
C ASP A 516 -21.26 -21.01 -1.22
N GLY A 517 -22.49 -20.50 -1.17
CA GLY A 517 -22.90 -19.27 -1.83
C GLY A 517 -22.05 -18.07 -1.40
N TYR A 518 -21.71 -17.94 -0.12
CA TYR A 518 -20.80 -16.87 0.36
C TYR A 518 -19.38 -17.03 -0.21
N ARG A 519 -18.84 -18.26 -0.28
CA ARG A 519 -17.51 -18.51 -0.88
C ARG A 519 -17.47 -18.08 -2.34
N VAL A 520 -18.50 -18.44 -3.10
CA VAL A 520 -18.59 -18.07 -4.51
C VAL A 520 -18.77 -16.56 -4.70
N ALA A 521 -19.55 -15.89 -3.84
CA ALA A 521 -19.73 -14.45 -3.88
C ALA A 521 -18.42 -13.70 -3.62
N VAL A 522 -17.68 -14.10 -2.58
CA VAL A 522 -16.35 -13.53 -2.27
C VAL A 522 -15.37 -13.76 -3.42
N GLY A 523 -15.37 -14.98 -4.01
CA GLY A 523 -14.51 -15.28 -5.16
C GLY A 523 -14.77 -14.37 -6.36
N LYS A 524 -16.03 -14.14 -6.70
CA LYS A 524 -16.42 -13.21 -7.80
C LYS A 524 -15.97 -11.78 -7.54
N MET A 525 -16.07 -11.31 -6.28
CA MET A 525 -15.58 -9.97 -5.91
C MET A 525 -14.07 -9.86 -6.06
N VAL A 526 -13.32 -10.94 -5.75
CA VAL A 526 -11.86 -10.95 -5.95
C VAL A 526 -11.50 -10.91 -7.44
N ASP A 527 -12.24 -11.58 -8.31
CA ASP A 527 -12.06 -11.45 -9.76
C ASP A 527 -12.41 -10.04 -10.27
N GLU A 528 -13.44 -9.39 -9.72
CA GLU A 528 -13.80 -8.01 -10.03
C GLU A 528 -12.70 -7.03 -9.57
N LEU A 529 -12.11 -7.23 -8.39
CA LEU A 529 -10.96 -6.45 -7.92
C LEU A 529 -9.77 -6.57 -8.88
N GLN A 530 -9.50 -7.76 -9.43
CA GLN A 530 -8.46 -7.93 -10.46
C GLN A 530 -8.76 -7.10 -11.70
N ASP A 531 -10.00 -7.10 -12.17
CA ASP A 531 -10.38 -6.32 -13.36
C ASP A 531 -10.20 -4.80 -13.10
N ILE A 532 -10.57 -4.31 -11.93
CA ILE A 532 -10.36 -2.92 -11.51
C ILE A 532 -8.86 -2.57 -11.46
N LEU A 533 -8.03 -3.45 -10.91
CA LEU A 533 -6.56 -3.27 -10.88
C LEU A 533 -5.94 -3.26 -12.28
N CYS A 534 -6.48 -4.07 -13.21
CA CYS A 534 -6.00 -4.13 -14.59
C CYS A 534 -6.43 -2.91 -15.42
N PHE A 535 -7.71 -2.54 -15.38
CA PHE A 535 -8.29 -1.60 -16.35
C PHE A 535 -8.40 -0.18 -15.82
N ASP A 536 -8.74 0.00 -14.55
CA ASP A 536 -8.90 1.33 -13.95
C ASP A 536 -7.56 1.86 -13.41
N PHE A 537 -6.81 1.05 -12.66
CA PHE A 537 -5.56 1.46 -12.02
C PHE A 537 -4.29 1.06 -12.79
N ARG A 538 -4.37 0.05 -13.67
CA ARG A 538 -3.33 -0.36 -14.63
C ARG A 538 -2.03 -0.81 -13.98
N VAL A 539 -2.13 -1.66 -12.97
CA VAL A 539 -0.98 -2.20 -12.24
C VAL A 539 -0.64 -3.64 -12.57
N SER A 540 -1.46 -4.34 -13.34
CA SER A 540 -1.15 -5.70 -13.79
C SER A 540 -0.09 -5.72 -14.90
N ASN A 541 0.40 -6.90 -15.22
CA ASN A 541 1.25 -7.18 -16.37
C ASN A 541 0.82 -8.48 -17.08
N PRO A 542 1.29 -8.72 -18.32
CA PRO A 542 0.88 -9.89 -19.10
C PRO A 542 1.14 -11.23 -18.40
N GLN A 543 2.19 -11.34 -17.58
CA GLN A 543 2.55 -12.59 -16.92
C GLN A 543 1.60 -12.90 -15.75
N LEU A 544 1.22 -11.87 -14.95
CA LEU A 544 0.20 -12.00 -13.92
C LEU A 544 -1.15 -12.37 -14.53
N ASP A 545 -1.53 -11.71 -15.63
CA ASP A 545 -2.80 -11.96 -16.32
C ASP A 545 -2.83 -13.37 -16.93
N LEU A 546 -1.71 -13.87 -17.44
CA LEU A 546 -1.58 -15.23 -17.95
C LEU A 546 -1.76 -16.26 -16.83
N LEU A 547 -1.06 -16.08 -15.70
CA LEU A 547 -1.17 -16.96 -14.54
C LEU A 547 -2.61 -17.03 -14.03
N LEU A 548 -3.27 -15.89 -13.87
CA LEU A 548 -4.69 -15.84 -13.45
C LEU A 548 -5.62 -16.49 -14.46
N ARG A 549 -5.40 -16.28 -15.77
CA ARG A 549 -6.20 -16.91 -16.83
C ARG A 549 -6.08 -18.45 -16.79
N ILE A 550 -4.91 -18.95 -16.49
CA ILE A 550 -4.68 -20.40 -16.30
C ILE A 550 -5.37 -20.86 -15.03
N ALA A 551 -5.12 -20.20 -13.90
CA ALA A 551 -5.70 -20.55 -12.60
C ALA A 551 -7.23 -20.60 -12.60
N ARG A 552 -7.90 -19.72 -13.33
CA ARG A 552 -9.38 -19.70 -13.48
C ARG A 552 -9.97 -21.01 -14.02
N ARG A 553 -9.16 -21.85 -14.67
CA ARG A 553 -9.56 -23.18 -15.19
C ARG A 553 -9.15 -24.32 -14.26
N GLY A 554 -8.45 -24.02 -13.18
CA GLY A 554 -7.96 -25.00 -12.23
C GLY A 554 -9.04 -25.49 -11.27
N PRO A 555 -8.79 -26.64 -10.62
CA PRO A 555 -9.72 -27.26 -9.68
C PRO A 555 -9.97 -26.34 -8.48
N GLY A 556 -11.21 -26.28 -8.02
CA GLY A 556 -11.62 -25.55 -6.84
C GLY A 556 -11.47 -24.03 -6.89
N TYR A 557 -11.16 -23.44 -8.04
CA TYR A 557 -11.02 -21.99 -8.19
C TYR A 557 -12.31 -21.26 -7.80
N LEU A 558 -12.19 -20.25 -6.95
CA LEU A 558 -13.27 -19.37 -6.52
C LEU A 558 -13.06 -17.94 -7.04
N GLY A 559 -11.82 -17.44 -7.00
CA GLY A 559 -11.45 -16.11 -7.45
C GLY A 559 -9.94 -15.88 -7.30
N GLY A 560 -9.38 -14.87 -7.96
CA GLY A 560 -7.96 -14.59 -7.85
C GLY A 560 -7.56 -13.21 -8.35
N LYS A 561 -6.56 -12.62 -7.70
CA LYS A 561 -6.02 -11.31 -8.04
C LYS A 561 -4.51 -11.22 -7.79
N LEU A 562 -3.88 -10.24 -8.40
CA LEU A 562 -2.52 -9.87 -8.03
C LEU A 562 -2.46 -9.40 -6.57
N THR A 563 -1.30 -9.51 -5.94
CA THR A 563 -1.07 -8.98 -4.59
C THR A 563 0.13 -8.04 -4.54
N GLY A 564 0.02 -6.98 -3.75
CA GLY A 564 1.04 -5.95 -3.57
C GLY A 564 1.09 -4.95 -4.72
N ALA A 565 2.27 -4.40 -5.01
CA ALA A 565 2.43 -3.29 -5.96
C ALA A 565 2.10 -3.64 -7.43
N GLY A 566 1.75 -4.87 -7.76
CA GLY A 566 1.56 -5.32 -9.14
C GLY A 566 2.86 -5.26 -9.95
N LYS A 567 2.76 -5.26 -11.29
CA LYS A 567 3.91 -5.25 -12.22
C LYS A 567 4.81 -6.49 -12.15
N GLY A 568 4.40 -7.52 -11.44
CA GLY A 568 5.08 -8.79 -11.19
C GLY A 568 4.75 -9.35 -9.81
N GLY A 569 5.51 -10.33 -9.36
CA GLY A 569 5.32 -10.99 -8.08
C GLY A 569 4.22 -12.04 -8.12
N CYS A 570 3.47 -12.18 -7.03
CA CYS A 570 2.48 -13.22 -6.85
C CYS A 570 1.05 -12.80 -7.21
N VAL A 571 0.25 -13.82 -7.47
CA VAL A 571 -1.20 -13.77 -7.38
C VAL A 571 -1.67 -14.52 -6.14
N SER A 572 -2.77 -14.06 -5.54
CA SER A 572 -3.51 -14.79 -4.51
C SER A 572 -4.74 -15.42 -5.13
N LEU A 573 -4.89 -16.71 -4.94
CA LEU A 573 -6.01 -17.50 -5.47
C LEU A 573 -6.85 -17.99 -4.30
N LEU A 574 -8.11 -17.69 -4.27
CA LEU A 574 -9.08 -18.32 -3.38
C LEU A 574 -9.50 -19.65 -4.00
N VAL A 575 -9.27 -20.72 -3.28
CA VAL A 575 -9.49 -22.10 -3.75
C VAL A 575 -10.26 -22.87 -2.69
N ARG A 576 -11.17 -23.75 -3.09
CA ARG A 576 -11.80 -24.68 -2.14
C ARG A 576 -10.74 -25.47 -1.41
N GLU A 577 -10.82 -25.54 -0.09
CA GLU A 577 -9.84 -26.21 0.77
C GLU A 577 -9.54 -27.65 0.31
N SER A 578 -10.60 -28.41 -0.03
CA SER A 578 -10.48 -29.81 -0.50
C SER A 578 -9.72 -29.97 -1.82
N GLU A 579 -9.59 -28.89 -2.62
CA GLU A 579 -8.97 -28.90 -3.95
C GLU A 579 -7.68 -28.11 -4.04
N SER A 580 -7.21 -27.54 -2.94
CA SER A 580 -6.02 -26.68 -2.93
C SER A 580 -4.73 -27.41 -3.36
N ALA A 581 -4.56 -28.68 -3.00
CA ALA A 581 -3.44 -29.49 -3.46
C ALA A 581 -3.52 -29.77 -4.97
N ALA A 582 -4.70 -30.13 -5.47
CA ALA A 582 -4.94 -30.34 -6.90
C ALA A 582 -4.71 -29.07 -7.72
N MET A 583 -5.07 -27.89 -7.18
CA MET A 583 -4.77 -26.59 -7.80
C MET A 583 -3.26 -26.38 -7.91
N CYS A 584 -2.50 -26.67 -6.86
CA CYS A 584 -1.05 -26.57 -6.91
C CYS A 584 -0.43 -27.46 -8.01
N GLU A 585 -0.85 -28.74 -8.08
CA GLU A 585 -0.40 -29.66 -9.14
C GLU A 585 -0.83 -29.20 -10.54
N TYR A 586 -2.02 -28.61 -10.65
CA TYR A 586 -2.50 -28.03 -11.90
C TYR A 586 -1.61 -26.88 -12.37
N LEU A 587 -1.23 -25.97 -11.46
CA LEU A 587 -0.32 -24.86 -11.78
C LEU A 587 1.09 -25.35 -12.15
N ASP A 588 1.58 -26.40 -11.49
CA ASP A 588 2.87 -27.03 -11.85
C ASP A 588 2.86 -27.51 -13.30
N ARG A 589 1.79 -28.13 -13.74
CA ARG A 589 1.66 -28.68 -15.10
C ARG A 589 1.33 -27.60 -16.14
N GLU A 590 0.38 -26.72 -15.85
CA GLU A 590 -0.22 -25.85 -16.87
C GLU A 590 0.43 -24.46 -16.95
N TYR A 591 1.19 -24.05 -15.91
CA TYR A 591 1.91 -22.77 -15.91
C TYR A 591 3.41 -22.99 -15.80
N TYR A 592 3.91 -23.51 -14.70
CA TYR A 592 5.35 -23.64 -14.45
C TYR A 592 6.02 -24.69 -15.34
N GLY A 593 5.30 -25.73 -15.74
CA GLY A 593 5.76 -26.74 -16.70
C GLY A 593 5.76 -26.31 -18.16
N LYS A 594 5.52 -25.03 -18.46
CA LYS A 594 5.45 -24.46 -19.80
C LYS A 594 6.58 -23.43 -20.02
N PRO A 595 7.81 -23.84 -20.35
CA PRO A 595 8.94 -22.92 -20.51
C PRO A 595 8.67 -21.77 -21.47
N GLU A 596 7.86 -22.00 -22.51
CA GLU A 596 7.48 -21.00 -23.50
C GLU A 596 6.81 -19.75 -22.92
N TYR A 597 6.17 -19.85 -21.74
CA TYR A 597 5.55 -18.70 -21.08
C TYR A 597 6.57 -17.73 -20.49
N PHE A 598 7.81 -18.15 -20.30
CA PHE A 598 8.87 -17.36 -19.71
C PHE A 598 9.89 -16.84 -20.73
N GLU A 599 9.82 -17.29 -22.00
CA GLU A 599 10.77 -16.89 -23.04
C GLU A 599 10.76 -15.38 -23.31
N PHE A 600 9.58 -14.76 -23.30
CA PHE A 600 9.47 -13.30 -23.46
C PHE A 600 10.18 -12.56 -22.32
N TYR A 601 10.02 -13.00 -21.07
CA TYR A 601 10.68 -12.37 -19.94
C TYR A 601 12.19 -12.60 -19.95
N LYS A 602 12.64 -13.79 -20.34
CA LYS A 602 14.06 -14.06 -20.55
C LYS A 602 14.63 -13.13 -21.62
N GLN A 603 13.93 -12.95 -22.73
CA GLN A 603 14.35 -12.05 -23.79
C GLN A 603 14.45 -10.59 -23.30
N VAL A 604 13.50 -10.12 -22.51
CA VAL A 604 13.55 -8.79 -21.89
C VAL A 604 14.80 -8.64 -21.02
N LEU A 605 15.11 -9.64 -20.17
CA LEU A 605 16.31 -9.61 -19.31
C LEU A 605 17.61 -9.65 -20.15
N GLU A 606 17.63 -10.43 -21.23
CA GLU A 606 18.78 -10.48 -22.14
C GLU A 606 18.98 -9.17 -22.92
N ASP A 607 17.90 -8.52 -23.33
CA ASP A 607 17.94 -7.21 -23.98
C ASP A 607 18.40 -6.12 -23.01
N GLU A 608 17.90 -6.11 -21.76
CA GLU A 608 18.39 -5.22 -20.71
C GLU A 608 19.90 -5.41 -20.49
N ARG A 609 20.39 -6.65 -20.47
CA ARG A 609 21.82 -6.95 -20.36
C ARG A 609 22.66 -6.35 -21.49
N ARG A 610 22.11 -6.29 -22.71
CA ARG A 610 22.82 -5.76 -23.92
C ARG A 610 22.85 -4.24 -23.98
N PHE A 611 21.84 -3.57 -23.41
CA PHE A 611 21.61 -2.13 -23.54
C PHE A 611 21.95 -1.31 -22.31
N ASN A 612 22.20 -1.96 -21.16
CA ASN A 612 22.56 -1.23 -19.96
C ASN A 612 24.00 -0.75 -20.00
N ASP A 613 24.16 0.55 -19.86
CA ASP A 613 25.45 1.22 -19.69
C ASP A 613 26.09 0.73 -18.36
N PRO A 614 27.35 0.25 -18.36
CA PRO A 614 28.03 -0.21 -17.12
C PRO A 614 28.18 0.88 -16.03
N GLY A 615 27.75 2.11 -16.30
CA GLY A 615 27.69 3.21 -15.33
C GLY A 615 26.35 3.31 -14.58
N THR A 616 25.31 2.60 -14.96
CA THR A 616 24.04 2.56 -14.21
C THR A 616 24.19 1.61 -13.03
N ILE A 617 24.05 2.15 -11.81
CA ILE A 617 24.12 1.40 -10.55
C ILE A 617 22.84 0.57 -10.42
N GLU A 618 22.79 -0.58 -11.07
CA GLU A 618 21.76 -1.58 -10.82
C GLU A 618 22.18 -2.48 -9.65
N PHE A 619 21.22 -2.74 -8.75
CA PHE A 619 21.42 -3.58 -7.56
C PHE A 619 21.67 -5.06 -7.93
N GLU A 620 21.21 -5.49 -9.11
CA GLU A 620 21.43 -6.82 -9.70
C GLU A 620 21.52 -6.71 -11.21
N SER A 621 22.51 -7.36 -11.78
CA SER A 621 22.66 -7.44 -13.24
C SER A 621 21.53 -8.27 -13.87
N ALA A 622 21.25 -8.07 -15.15
CA ALA A 622 20.32 -8.92 -15.88
C ALA A 622 20.71 -10.41 -15.81
N GLU A 623 22.02 -10.69 -15.67
CA GLU A 623 22.56 -12.04 -15.50
C GLU A 623 22.17 -12.68 -14.15
N GLU A 624 22.23 -11.91 -13.06
CA GLU A 624 21.76 -12.35 -11.74
C GLU A 624 20.25 -12.62 -11.76
N ARG A 625 19.46 -11.75 -12.37
CA ARG A 625 18.01 -11.91 -12.52
C ARG A 625 17.64 -13.13 -13.37
N LEU A 626 18.38 -13.41 -14.44
CA LEU A 626 18.26 -14.65 -15.24
C LEU A 626 18.62 -15.88 -14.41
N GLY A 627 19.65 -15.79 -13.60
CA GLY A 627 20.04 -16.83 -12.65
C GLY A 627 18.94 -17.13 -11.63
N ILE A 628 18.32 -16.10 -11.06
CA ILE A 628 17.19 -16.21 -10.12
C ILE A 628 15.97 -16.85 -10.81
N LEU A 629 15.64 -16.42 -12.05
CA LEU A 629 14.54 -17.01 -12.82
C LEU A 629 14.76 -18.49 -13.09
N ASN A 630 15.96 -18.87 -13.54
CA ASN A 630 16.29 -20.25 -13.82
C ASN A 630 16.29 -21.12 -12.55
N ALA A 631 16.78 -20.60 -11.43
CA ALA A 631 16.73 -21.29 -10.13
C ALA A 631 15.27 -21.47 -9.67
N ALA A 632 14.42 -20.44 -9.82
CA ALA A 632 13.00 -20.50 -9.50
C ALA A 632 12.26 -21.55 -10.36
N LEU A 633 12.54 -21.62 -11.63
CA LEU A 633 11.98 -22.65 -12.52
C LEU A 633 12.47 -24.07 -12.19
N ALA A 634 13.68 -24.21 -11.65
CA ALA A 634 14.20 -25.48 -11.17
C ALA A 634 13.59 -25.94 -9.85
N SER A 635 13.01 -25.02 -9.06
CA SER A 635 12.40 -25.27 -7.74
C SER A 635 10.94 -24.79 -7.73
N VAL A 636 10.14 -25.34 -8.64
CA VAL A 636 8.74 -24.93 -8.85
C VAL A 636 7.89 -25.04 -7.59
N GLN A 637 8.12 -26.03 -6.75
CA GLN A 637 7.36 -26.23 -5.51
C GLN A 637 7.46 -25.06 -4.54
N ASP A 638 8.53 -24.27 -4.59
CA ASP A 638 8.72 -23.08 -3.77
C ASP A 638 8.00 -21.85 -4.34
N GLN A 639 7.55 -21.93 -5.60
CA GLN A 639 6.92 -20.80 -6.30
C GLN A 639 5.40 -20.72 -6.10
N ARG A 640 4.81 -21.77 -5.56
CA ARG A 640 3.39 -21.83 -5.23
C ARG A 640 3.19 -22.59 -3.91
N ARG A 641 2.30 -22.10 -3.06
CA ARG A 641 1.98 -22.76 -1.79
C ARG A 641 0.63 -22.36 -1.25
N VAL A 642 0.00 -23.27 -0.53
CA VAL A 642 -1.09 -22.93 0.38
C VAL A 642 -0.48 -22.19 1.55
N ILE A 643 -1.05 -21.04 1.89
CA ILE A 643 -0.62 -20.20 3.02
C ILE A 643 -1.60 -20.30 4.17
N THR A 644 -1.08 -20.17 5.39
CA THR A 644 -1.87 -19.95 6.60
C THR A 644 -1.71 -18.50 7.08
N PHE A 645 -2.71 -17.99 7.80
CA PHE A 645 -2.70 -16.62 8.30
C PHE A 645 -2.05 -16.59 9.67
N SER A 646 -0.79 -16.20 9.70
CA SER A 646 0.03 -16.16 10.91
C SER A 646 -0.27 -14.94 11.78
N ARG A 647 0.26 -14.94 13.00
CA ARG A 647 0.35 -13.74 13.84
C ARG A 647 1.24 -12.69 13.19
N GLY A 648 0.96 -11.40 13.43
CA GLY A 648 1.81 -10.28 13.08
C GLY A 648 3.22 -10.35 13.69
N ALA A 649 4.01 -9.31 13.52
CA ALA A 649 5.38 -9.26 14.05
C ALA A 649 5.38 -9.33 15.59
N CYS A 650 6.26 -10.16 16.14
CA CYS A 650 6.32 -10.42 17.58
C CYS A 650 7.71 -10.91 18.01
N ALA A 651 7.98 -10.78 19.29
CA ALA A 651 9.03 -11.57 19.94
C ALA A 651 8.57 -13.03 20.08
N ILE A 652 9.49 -13.97 19.94
CA ILE A 652 9.28 -15.39 20.22
C ILE A 652 9.55 -15.60 21.70
N GLU A 653 8.50 -15.65 22.49
CA GLU A 653 8.54 -15.92 23.93
C GLU A 653 8.45 -17.42 24.12
N LEU A 654 9.58 -18.06 24.43
CA LEU A 654 9.62 -19.49 24.68
C LEU A 654 9.09 -19.78 26.08
N PRO A 655 8.16 -20.78 26.20
CA PRO A 655 7.61 -21.17 27.48
C PRO A 655 8.65 -21.61 28.49
#